data_6af536f091a53733ff704d2ddc1090b1
#
_entry.id   6af536f091a53733ff704d2ddc1090b1
#
_cell.length_a   1.000
_cell.length_b   1.000
_cell.length_c   1.000
_cell.angle_alpha   90.00
_cell.angle_beta   90.00
_cell.angle_gamma   90.00
#
_symmetry.space_group_name_H-M   'P 1'
#
loop_
_entity.id
_entity.type
_entity.pdbx_description
1 polymer ?
#
loop_
_entity_poly.entity_id
_entity_poly.type
_entity_poly.pdbx_seq_one_letter_code
_entity_poly.pdbx_strand_id
1 'polypeptide(L)'
;MRRFLLIIASACLFINVFGTPAKKIKVACIGDSITYGAAIEDREHFAYPVQLQALLGGNYLVGNFGHNGATLLKKGHNPYDKLEVCKQAINFAADVYVIHLGVNDTDPRDWPNYRDDFVGDYLDLIYSFRGANPSARIIIALLSPLADRHHRFMSGTKLWHSEIQEAIKVVAETAGCELIDFHTPLYPYPWHIPDAIHPDEVGYGMLAKTVYSAVTGDYGGLAVSELFGDNMVLQRRKPLTISGTANAGDKVTVKLGKNTQKALTGTDGKWSVVFPPMEAATGLKMIISTKDKSFEYSNVAVGEVWLCSGQSNMRFRLSEAVGGSAAAASSNDPDLRFFDQECYWETNDVTWPESAVDSVKNLIYLRPAKWEKASPSTSARMSAVGYWFAKSLRDSLKVPVGIIHNAVGGATAESWIDRNTLETRFPVILRDWIHNDFIMGWARERAAKNISYKQGDKFARHPYEPCYLFESAILPLGHPAIAGVLWYQGESNAHNFEAHEYLFPLLVDSWRGWFADPDMPFFYVQLSSLNRPSWPWFRDSQRRLLESRPHLGMAVSSDLGDPSDVHYKDKKPVGERLARLALSGDYGFDLVPSGPLFKAATKVSAASLSLRDPIRENGRRSEPLPSSSSIHEVVVTFEYGDGLKASSGTEVVGFELAGKDMLYHKATCRLDGDRVVLSSPEVKNPVYVRYAWEPYTRANLVNSAGLPASTFLCTLLF
;
A
#
# COMPACT_ATOMS: atom_id res chain seq x y z
N MET A 1 101.25 -3.15 30.37
CA MET A 1 100.10 -2.23 30.36
C MET A 1 98.83 -3.01 30.09
N ARG A 2 98.11 -3.34 31.14
CA ARG A 2 96.84 -4.14 31.05
C ARG A 2 95.67 -3.20 31.07
N ARG A 3 94.79 -3.27 30.05
CA ARG A 3 93.50 -2.58 30.03
C ARG A 3 92.45 -3.56 30.57
N PHE A 4 91.77 -3.14 31.65
CA PHE A 4 90.60 -3.84 32.19
C PHE A 4 89.37 -3.40 31.35
N LEU A 5 88.62 -4.36 30.82
CA LEU A 5 87.29 -4.12 30.30
C LEU A 5 86.26 -4.40 31.41
N LEU A 6 85.49 -3.39 31.75
CA LEU A 6 84.28 -3.56 32.60
C LEU A 6 83.08 -3.90 31.66
N ILE A 7 82.51 -5.09 31.87
CA ILE A 7 81.23 -5.44 31.26
C ILE A 7 80.12 -5.05 32.24
N ILE A 8 79.27 -4.05 31.87
CA ILE A 8 78.04 -3.72 32.59
C ILE A 8 76.93 -4.56 31.98
N ALA A 9 76.43 -5.59 32.76
CA ALA A 9 75.28 -6.35 32.40
C ALA A 9 74.01 -5.52 32.72
N SER A 10 73.31 -4.98 31.68
CA SER A 10 72.03 -4.30 31.82
C SER A 10 70.93 -5.37 31.87
N ALA A 11 70.38 -5.65 33.03
CA ALA A 11 69.21 -6.49 33.17
C ALA A 11 67.94 -5.70 32.80
N CYS A 12 67.43 -5.92 31.59
CA CYS A 12 66.11 -5.43 31.20
C CYS A 12 64.99 -6.20 31.93
N LEU A 13 64.42 -5.61 32.96
CA LEU A 13 63.16 -6.06 33.55
C LEU A 13 62.07 -5.84 32.54
N PHE A 14 61.61 -6.88 31.87
CA PHE A 14 60.33 -6.88 31.17
C PHE A 14 59.21 -6.94 32.23
N ILE A 15 58.65 -5.77 32.58
CA ILE A 15 57.41 -5.71 33.34
C ILE A 15 56.32 -6.09 32.33
N ASN A 16 55.86 -7.34 32.33
CA ASN A 16 54.61 -7.76 31.73
C ASN A 16 53.50 -7.07 32.50
N VAL A 17 53.03 -5.94 32.01
CA VAL A 17 51.78 -5.34 32.46
C VAL A 17 50.67 -6.24 31.94
N PHE A 18 50.32 -7.26 32.66
CA PHE A 18 49.03 -7.93 32.52
C PHE A 18 47.96 -6.91 32.90
N GLY A 19 47.50 -6.14 31.92
CA GLY A 19 46.28 -5.35 32.08
C GLY A 19 45.17 -6.31 32.50
N THR A 20 44.46 -6.01 33.58
CA THR A 20 43.24 -6.71 33.95
C THR A 20 42.35 -6.76 32.69
N PRO A 21 41.89 -7.94 32.26
CA PRO A 21 41.04 -8.03 31.08
C PRO A 21 39.85 -7.09 31.29
N ALA A 22 39.60 -6.21 30.31
CA ALA A 22 38.50 -5.27 30.39
C ALA A 22 37.21 -6.04 30.70
N LYS A 23 36.42 -5.56 31.66
CA LYS A 23 35.15 -6.18 32.05
C LYS A 23 34.26 -6.21 30.83
N LYS A 24 33.86 -7.40 30.38
CA LYS A 24 32.95 -7.55 29.26
C LYS A 24 31.55 -7.01 29.61
N ILE A 25 30.90 -6.36 28.64
CA ILE A 25 29.50 -5.96 28.74
C ILE A 25 28.63 -7.20 28.61
N LYS A 26 27.83 -7.49 29.62
CA LYS A 26 26.93 -8.65 29.61
C LYS A 26 25.60 -8.31 28.99
N VAL A 27 25.18 -9.11 28.00
CA VAL A 27 23.87 -9.00 27.34
C VAL A 27 23.08 -10.28 27.61
N ALA A 28 21.93 -10.19 28.24
CA ALA A 28 21.04 -11.32 28.50
C ALA A 28 19.86 -11.27 27.50
N CYS A 29 19.74 -12.29 26.68
CA CYS A 29 18.58 -12.49 25.79
C CYS A 29 17.54 -13.36 26.50
N ILE A 30 16.42 -12.74 26.88
CA ILE A 30 15.32 -13.32 27.63
C ILE A 30 14.20 -13.65 26.69
N GLY A 31 13.60 -14.84 26.79
CA GLY A 31 12.47 -15.13 25.90
C GLY A 31 11.98 -16.57 25.91
N ASP A 32 11.22 -16.88 24.90
CA ASP A 32 10.61 -18.17 24.63
C ASP A 32 11.44 -19.04 23.67
N SER A 33 10.77 -19.89 22.88
CA SER A 33 11.38 -20.75 21.88
C SER A 33 12.13 -19.99 20.79
N ILE A 34 11.73 -18.75 20.49
CA ILE A 34 12.41 -17.91 19.49
C ILE A 34 13.78 -17.46 20.02
N THR A 35 13.85 -17.05 21.29
CA THR A 35 15.13 -16.73 21.93
C THR A 35 15.98 -17.99 22.12
N TYR A 36 15.36 -19.11 22.47
CA TYR A 36 16.03 -20.40 22.57
C TYR A 36 16.72 -20.82 21.28
N GLY A 37 16.12 -20.52 20.12
CA GLY A 37 16.56 -20.95 18.79
C GLY A 37 15.91 -22.26 18.35
N ALA A 38 14.60 -22.38 18.56
CA ALA A 38 13.85 -23.56 18.13
C ALA A 38 13.70 -23.63 16.62
N ALA A 39 13.38 -24.82 16.10
CA ALA A 39 13.10 -25.14 14.70
C ALA A 39 14.30 -24.97 13.73
N ILE A 40 15.50 -24.81 14.22
CA ILE A 40 16.75 -24.91 13.45
C ILE A 40 17.61 -26.06 13.98
N GLU A 41 18.30 -26.77 13.07
CA GLU A 41 19.11 -27.93 13.44
C GLU A 41 20.36 -27.53 14.27
N ASP A 42 21.03 -26.47 13.85
CA ASP A 42 22.28 -25.99 14.47
C ASP A 42 22.06 -24.68 15.26
N ARG A 43 21.30 -24.78 16.37
CA ARG A 43 21.04 -23.63 17.23
C ARG A 43 22.29 -23.06 17.91
N GLU A 44 23.34 -23.89 18.07
CA GLU A 44 24.60 -23.49 18.69
C GLU A 44 25.39 -22.48 17.82
N HIS A 45 25.05 -22.39 16.53
CA HIS A 45 25.63 -21.40 15.62
C HIS A 45 24.63 -20.36 15.14
N PHE A 46 23.35 -20.71 14.99
CA PHE A 46 22.38 -19.88 14.29
C PHE A 46 21.23 -19.30 15.14
N ALA A 47 21.07 -19.67 16.42
CA ALA A 47 20.15 -18.95 17.29
C ALA A 47 20.54 -17.47 17.38
N TYR A 48 19.55 -16.54 17.42
CA TYR A 48 19.88 -15.11 17.34
C TYR A 48 20.83 -14.61 18.44
N PRO A 49 20.81 -15.15 19.71
CA PRO A 49 21.79 -14.71 20.70
C PRO A 49 23.24 -15.12 20.36
N VAL A 50 23.43 -16.25 19.67
CA VAL A 50 24.76 -16.70 19.22
C VAL A 50 25.25 -15.85 18.06
N GLN A 51 24.38 -15.59 17.06
CA GLN A 51 24.71 -14.67 15.96
C GLN A 51 24.99 -13.26 16.50
N LEU A 52 24.24 -12.80 17.51
CA LEU A 52 24.50 -11.53 18.21
C LEU A 52 25.87 -11.48 18.85
N GLN A 53 26.28 -12.57 19.54
CA GLN A 53 27.63 -12.66 20.11
C GLN A 53 28.72 -12.48 19.06
N ALA A 54 28.53 -13.10 17.88
CA ALA A 54 29.46 -12.97 16.76
C ALA A 54 29.52 -11.51 16.23
N LEU A 55 28.40 -10.83 16.14
CA LEU A 55 28.30 -9.43 15.70
C LEU A 55 28.95 -8.47 16.73
N LEU A 56 28.71 -8.67 18.02
CA LEU A 56 29.20 -7.80 19.08
C LEU A 56 30.71 -8.01 19.40
N GLY A 57 31.24 -9.19 19.10
CA GLY A 57 32.65 -9.51 19.31
C GLY A 57 33.06 -9.71 20.76
N GLY A 58 34.39 -9.71 21.02
CA GLY A 58 34.99 -10.16 22.27
C GLY A 58 34.78 -9.24 23.50
N ASN A 59 34.38 -7.99 23.29
CA ASN A 59 34.07 -7.03 24.35
C ASN A 59 32.74 -7.28 25.05
N TYR A 60 31.92 -8.16 24.51
CA TYR A 60 30.61 -8.52 25.02
C TYR A 60 30.57 -9.99 25.45
N LEU A 61 29.63 -10.30 26.32
CA LEU A 61 29.27 -11.65 26.73
C LEU A 61 27.77 -11.81 26.64
N VAL A 62 27.30 -12.54 25.62
CA VAL A 62 25.86 -12.76 25.37
C VAL A 62 25.41 -14.07 26.00
N GLY A 63 24.38 -14.02 26.86
CA GLY A 63 23.70 -15.19 27.44
C GLY A 63 22.37 -15.44 26.77
N ASN A 64 22.10 -16.70 26.42
CA ASN A 64 20.79 -17.14 25.91
C ASN A 64 19.97 -17.71 27.08
N PHE A 65 18.91 -17.02 27.47
CA PHE A 65 17.96 -17.42 28.52
C PHE A 65 16.56 -17.65 27.96
N GLY A 66 16.47 -18.17 26.71
CA GLY A 66 15.23 -18.60 26.09
C GLY A 66 14.77 -19.96 26.59
N HIS A 67 13.47 -20.18 26.67
CA HIS A 67 12.87 -21.47 27.03
C HIS A 67 11.64 -21.78 26.19
N ASN A 68 11.61 -22.97 25.59
CA ASN A 68 10.51 -23.38 24.70
C ASN A 68 9.14 -23.32 25.41
N GLY A 69 8.18 -22.68 24.76
CA GLY A 69 6.80 -22.57 25.25
C GLY A 69 6.61 -21.61 26.42
N ALA A 70 7.63 -20.82 26.81
CA ALA A 70 7.51 -19.89 27.92
C ALA A 70 6.49 -18.80 27.65
N THR A 71 5.61 -18.53 28.63
CA THR A 71 4.65 -17.43 28.64
C THR A 71 5.15 -16.29 29.52
N LEU A 72 4.76 -15.07 29.21
CA LEU A 72 4.97 -13.94 30.10
C LEU A 72 4.00 -13.97 31.28
N LEU A 73 2.72 -14.25 31.00
CA LEU A 73 1.67 -14.33 32.02
C LEU A 73 2.03 -15.34 33.11
N LYS A 74 2.06 -14.89 34.38
CA LYS A 74 2.36 -15.73 35.56
C LYS A 74 1.31 -16.80 35.81
N LYS A 75 0.09 -16.60 35.30
CA LYS A 75 -1.01 -17.58 35.29
C LYS A 75 -1.05 -18.39 33.99
N GLY A 76 -0.18 -18.12 33.06
CA GLY A 76 -0.09 -18.84 31.80
C GLY A 76 0.29 -20.31 31.97
N HIS A 77 0.23 -21.07 30.89
CA HIS A 77 0.46 -22.51 30.94
C HIS A 77 1.93 -22.92 31.19
N ASN A 78 2.89 -21.99 30.95
CA ASN A 78 4.33 -22.20 31.23
C ASN A 78 5.01 -20.88 31.61
N PRO A 79 4.76 -20.32 32.81
CA PRO A 79 5.23 -18.99 33.20
C PRO A 79 6.73 -18.89 33.29
N TYR A 80 7.31 -17.92 32.57
CA TYR A 80 8.77 -17.70 32.52
C TYR A 80 9.40 -17.42 33.91
N ASP A 81 8.70 -16.66 34.74
CA ASP A 81 9.18 -16.30 36.11
C ASP A 81 9.37 -17.50 37.03
N LYS A 82 8.71 -18.64 36.75
CA LYS A 82 8.85 -19.89 37.53
C LYS A 82 9.95 -20.82 37.01
N LEU A 83 10.51 -20.55 35.84
CA LEU A 83 11.52 -21.40 35.22
C LEU A 83 12.91 -21.17 35.82
N GLU A 84 13.73 -22.22 35.85
CA GLU A 84 15.11 -22.13 36.30
C GLU A 84 15.95 -21.18 35.44
N VAL A 85 15.68 -21.08 34.15
CA VAL A 85 16.34 -20.14 33.23
C VAL A 85 16.13 -18.68 33.62
N CYS A 86 15.00 -18.32 34.21
CA CYS A 86 14.74 -16.99 34.74
C CYS A 86 15.69 -16.66 35.93
N LYS A 87 15.85 -17.61 36.88
CA LYS A 87 16.79 -17.44 37.98
C LYS A 87 18.24 -17.33 37.50
N GLN A 88 18.61 -18.10 36.46
CA GLN A 88 19.92 -18.00 35.83
C GLN A 88 20.13 -16.62 35.19
N ALA A 89 19.12 -16.08 34.52
CA ALA A 89 19.17 -14.74 33.93
C ALA A 89 19.31 -13.63 34.99
N ILE A 90 18.61 -13.76 36.12
CA ILE A 90 18.73 -12.84 37.26
C ILE A 90 20.15 -12.92 37.84
N ASN A 91 20.68 -14.13 38.09
CA ASN A 91 22.04 -14.34 38.63
C ASN A 91 23.14 -13.91 37.67
N PHE A 92 22.87 -13.90 36.35
CA PHE A 92 23.80 -13.40 35.35
C PHE A 92 24.08 -11.91 35.53
N ALA A 93 23.15 -11.15 36.12
CA ALA A 93 23.27 -9.73 36.43
C ALA A 93 23.81 -8.94 35.20
N ALA A 94 23.05 -8.95 34.09
CA ALA A 94 23.45 -8.37 32.83
C ALA A 94 23.51 -6.83 32.89
N ASP A 95 24.37 -6.25 32.05
CA ASP A 95 24.42 -4.81 31.80
C ASP A 95 23.29 -4.38 30.83
N VAL A 96 22.85 -5.32 29.96
CA VAL A 96 21.72 -5.12 29.01
C VAL A 96 20.84 -6.37 29.02
N TYR A 97 19.54 -6.21 29.24
CA TYR A 97 18.54 -7.26 29.07
C TYR A 97 17.72 -6.99 27.80
N VAL A 98 17.61 -7.99 26.94
CA VAL A 98 16.75 -7.97 25.74
C VAL A 98 15.63 -8.96 25.96
N ILE A 99 14.38 -8.49 26.03
CA ILE A 99 13.22 -9.32 26.41
C ILE A 99 12.28 -9.48 25.21
N HIS A 100 12.06 -10.73 24.80
CA HIS A 100 11.09 -11.13 23.77
C HIS A 100 10.20 -12.23 24.34
N LEU A 101 9.06 -11.85 24.92
CA LEU A 101 8.06 -12.74 25.51
C LEU A 101 6.65 -12.27 25.14
N GLY A 102 5.72 -13.21 24.97
CA GLY A 102 4.33 -12.95 24.67
C GLY A 102 3.79 -13.76 23.50
N VAL A 103 4.64 -14.42 22.69
CA VAL A 103 4.18 -15.25 21.56
C VAL A 103 3.33 -16.41 22.04
N ASN A 104 3.76 -17.12 23.08
CA ASN A 104 3.02 -18.25 23.65
C ASN A 104 1.76 -17.83 24.41
N ASP A 105 1.72 -16.59 24.88
CA ASP A 105 0.54 -16.01 25.53
C ASP A 105 -0.65 -15.89 24.57
N THR A 106 -0.45 -15.99 23.26
CA THR A 106 -1.53 -16.13 22.24
C THR A 106 -2.26 -17.48 22.30
N ASP A 107 -1.98 -18.34 23.27
CA ASP A 107 -2.71 -19.59 23.47
C ASP A 107 -4.12 -19.32 24.02
N PRO A 108 -5.17 -20.09 23.58
CA PRO A 108 -6.52 -19.98 24.12
C PRO A 108 -6.65 -20.22 25.63
N ARG A 109 -5.66 -20.88 26.24
CA ARG A 109 -5.60 -21.11 27.70
C ARG A 109 -5.16 -19.87 28.45
N ASP A 110 -4.48 -18.95 27.80
CA ASP A 110 -3.76 -17.83 28.44
C ASP A 110 -4.46 -16.50 28.15
N TRP A 111 -4.33 -15.93 26.94
CA TRP A 111 -4.78 -14.57 26.63
C TRP A 111 -6.27 -14.30 26.91
N PRO A 112 -7.22 -15.14 26.49
CA PRO A 112 -8.62 -14.88 26.75
C PRO A 112 -8.98 -14.82 28.25
N ASN A 113 -8.16 -15.48 29.08
CA ASN A 113 -8.42 -15.62 30.51
C ASN A 113 -7.67 -14.61 31.39
N TYR A 114 -6.46 -14.17 30.96
CA TYR A 114 -5.54 -13.44 31.83
C TYR A 114 -4.95 -12.19 31.21
N ARG A 115 -5.50 -11.69 30.07
CA ARG A 115 -4.97 -10.52 29.36
C ARG A 115 -4.78 -9.28 30.23
N ASP A 116 -5.66 -9.09 31.22
CA ASP A 116 -5.60 -7.93 32.12
C ASP A 116 -4.39 -7.94 33.05
N ASP A 117 -3.79 -9.12 33.28
CA ASP A 117 -2.61 -9.28 34.13
C ASP A 117 -1.29 -8.97 33.36
N PHE A 118 -1.31 -8.97 31.99
CA PHE A 118 -0.10 -8.98 31.16
C PHE A 118 0.84 -7.82 31.45
N VAL A 119 0.33 -6.59 31.50
CA VAL A 119 1.16 -5.40 31.75
C VAL A 119 1.80 -5.48 33.14
N GLY A 120 1.02 -5.86 34.16
CA GLY A 120 1.51 -6.00 35.54
C GLY A 120 2.60 -7.08 35.66
N ASP A 121 2.36 -8.24 35.08
CA ASP A 121 3.30 -9.39 35.08
C ASP A 121 4.62 -9.03 34.36
N TYR A 122 4.52 -8.28 33.25
CA TYR A 122 5.71 -7.82 32.52
C TYR A 122 6.53 -6.80 33.32
N LEU A 123 5.87 -5.84 33.98
CA LEU A 123 6.53 -4.88 34.86
C LEU A 123 7.26 -5.57 36.02
N ASP A 124 6.66 -6.57 36.64
CA ASP A 124 7.28 -7.35 37.72
C ASP A 124 8.54 -8.09 37.22
N LEU A 125 8.53 -8.65 36.02
CA LEU A 125 9.71 -9.28 35.41
C LEU A 125 10.81 -8.25 35.18
N ILE A 126 10.52 -7.08 34.68
CA ILE A 126 11.47 -5.97 34.48
C ILE A 126 12.06 -5.54 35.81
N TYR A 127 11.25 -5.37 36.85
CA TYR A 127 11.72 -4.99 38.18
C TYR A 127 12.63 -6.05 38.82
N SER A 128 12.39 -7.34 38.52
CA SER A 128 13.30 -8.42 38.99
C SER A 128 14.68 -8.29 38.35
N PHE A 129 14.80 -7.96 37.09
CA PHE A 129 16.08 -7.70 36.43
C PHE A 129 16.75 -6.41 36.91
N ARG A 130 15.98 -5.34 37.13
CA ARG A 130 16.51 -4.11 37.77
C ARG A 130 16.97 -4.33 39.20
N GLY A 131 16.34 -5.26 39.91
CA GLY A 131 16.82 -5.68 41.25
C GLY A 131 18.17 -6.34 41.21
N ALA A 132 18.46 -7.12 40.16
CA ALA A 132 19.77 -7.78 39.97
C ALA A 132 20.88 -6.78 39.54
N ASN A 133 20.55 -5.82 38.70
CA ASN A 133 21.41 -4.72 38.28
C ASN A 133 20.62 -3.44 38.05
N PRO A 134 20.60 -2.50 39.02
CA PRO A 134 19.81 -1.27 38.90
C PRO A 134 20.23 -0.33 37.74
N SER A 135 21.45 -0.49 37.24
CA SER A 135 21.97 0.29 36.11
C SER A 135 21.77 -0.37 34.72
N ALA A 136 21.17 -1.56 34.69
CA ALA A 136 20.97 -2.28 33.46
C ALA A 136 20.04 -1.55 32.49
N ARG A 137 20.41 -1.52 31.22
CA ARG A 137 19.50 -1.15 30.11
C ARG A 137 18.50 -2.28 29.92
N ILE A 138 17.24 -1.94 29.83
CA ILE A 138 16.18 -2.89 29.47
C ILE A 138 15.65 -2.55 28.08
N ILE A 139 15.77 -3.49 27.18
CA ILE A 139 15.30 -3.43 25.81
C ILE A 139 14.17 -4.44 25.66
N ILE A 140 12.99 -3.99 25.28
CA ILE A 140 11.84 -4.86 25.04
C ILE A 140 11.66 -4.99 23.53
N ALA A 141 11.46 -6.21 23.04
CA ALA A 141 11.17 -6.45 21.64
C ALA A 141 9.66 -6.60 21.41
N LEU A 142 9.13 -5.91 20.40
CA LEU A 142 7.85 -6.28 19.80
C LEU A 142 7.95 -7.71 19.28
N LEU A 143 6.84 -8.46 19.36
CA LEU A 143 6.83 -9.86 18.98
C LEU A 143 7.19 -10.04 17.50
N SER A 144 7.93 -11.08 17.17
CA SER A 144 8.14 -11.53 15.80
C SER A 144 6.81 -11.89 15.14
N PRO A 145 6.68 -11.76 13.81
CA PRO A 145 5.40 -11.99 13.14
C PRO A 145 5.01 -13.47 13.18
N LEU A 146 3.70 -13.71 13.22
CA LEU A 146 3.09 -15.02 12.95
C LEU A 146 2.67 -15.07 11.49
N ALA A 147 2.97 -16.15 10.78
CA ALA A 147 2.52 -16.28 9.41
C ALA A 147 1.04 -16.76 9.36
N ASP A 148 0.33 -16.34 8.32
CA ASP A 148 -1.07 -16.70 8.04
C ASP A 148 -1.34 -18.22 7.99
N ARG A 149 -0.28 -19.00 7.77
CA ARG A 149 -0.30 -20.48 7.79
C ARG A 149 -0.45 -21.08 9.17
N HIS A 150 -0.31 -20.31 10.26
CA HIS A 150 -0.49 -20.80 11.62
C HIS A 150 -1.90 -21.38 11.79
N HIS A 151 -2.00 -22.60 12.37
CA HIS A 151 -3.24 -23.34 12.44
C HIS A 151 -4.38 -22.64 13.22
N ARG A 152 -4.05 -21.76 14.17
CA ARG A 152 -4.99 -20.93 14.94
C ARG A 152 -5.03 -19.47 14.48
N PHE A 153 -4.43 -19.14 13.34
CA PHE A 153 -4.32 -17.76 12.89
C PHE A 153 -5.67 -17.03 12.89
N MET A 154 -6.68 -17.65 12.25
CA MET A 154 -8.02 -17.07 12.13
C MET A 154 -8.92 -17.28 13.37
N SER A 155 -8.52 -18.13 14.31
CA SER A 155 -9.33 -18.47 15.50
C SER A 155 -8.88 -17.72 16.76
N GLY A 156 -8.27 -16.54 16.59
CA GLY A 156 -7.91 -15.63 17.67
C GLY A 156 -6.44 -15.28 17.76
N THR A 157 -5.52 -16.19 17.42
CA THR A 157 -4.07 -15.96 17.61
C THR A 157 -3.56 -14.68 16.96
N LYS A 158 -3.97 -14.34 15.72
CA LYS A 158 -3.56 -13.07 15.08
C LYS A 158 -4.08 -11.85 15.83
N LEU A 159 -5.33 -11.88 16.27
CA LEU A 159 -5.92 -10.77 17.03
C LEU A 159 -5.21 -10.60 18.37
N TRP A 160 -5.00 -11.69 19.10
CA TRP A 160 -4.33 -11.66 20.40
C TRP A 160 -2.87 -11.23 20.27
N HIS A 161 -2.17 -11.68 19.23
CA HIS A 161 -0.82 -11.19 18.92
C HIS A 161 -0.81 -9.66 18.74
N SER A 162 -1.78 -9.11 18.02
CA SER A 162 -1.89 -7.66 17.83
C SER A 162 -2.18 -6.93 19.14
N GLU A 163 -3.08 -7.46 19.99
CA GLU A 163 -3.37 -6.91 21.33
C GLU A 163 -2.13 -6.94 22.23
N ILE A 164 -1.35 -8.04 22.19
CA ILE A 164 -0.10 -8.17 22.97
C ILE A 164 0.95 -7.15 22.48
N GLN A 165 1.06 -6.93 21.16
CA GLN A 165 1.95 -5.89 20.62
C GLN A 165 1.65 -4.50 21.21
N GLU A 166 0.36 -4.13 21.32
CA GLU A 166 -0.02 -2.86 21.95
C GLU A 166 0.25 -2.85 23.45
N ALA A 167 0.01 -3.95 24.15
CA ALA A 167 0.35 -4.09 25.57
C ALA A 167 1.87 -3.95 25.83
N ILE A 168 2.72 -4.50 24.97
CA ILE A 168 4.19 -4.35 25.03
C ILE A 168 4.60 -2.88 24.89
N LYS A 169 3.97 -2.10 24.02
CA LYS A 169 4.25 -0.66 23.90
C LYS A 169 3.90 0.08 25.19
N VAL A 170 2.76 -0.24 25.80
CA VAL A 170 2.37 0.33 27.11
C VAL A 170 3.37 -0.03 28.19
N VAL A 171 3.85 -1.26 28.24
CA VAL A 171 4.91 -1.70 29.19
C VAL A 171 6.19 -0.90 28.99
N ALA A 172 6.66 -0.75 27.74
CA ALA A 172 7.88 -0.02 27.42
C ALA A 172 7.79 1.43 27.87
N GLU A 173 6.68 2.10 27.59
CA GLU A 173 6.42 3.48 28.01
C GLU A 173 6.35 3.59 29.54
N THR A 174 5.57 2.72 30.19
CA THR A 174 5.35 2.76 31.65
C THR A 174 6.63 2.52 32.43
N ALA A 175 7.47 1.57 31.98
CA ALA A 175 8.73 1.23 32.62
C ALA A 175 9.90 2.12 32.18
N GLY A 176 9.73 3.00 31.17
CA GLY A 176 10.81 3.77 30.58
C GLY A 176 11.90 2.85 29.99
N CYS A 177 11.47 1.82 29.25
CA CYS A 177 12.35 0.87 28.58
C CYS A 177 12.53 1.25 27.10
N GLU A 178 13.66 0.83 26.52
CA GLU A 178 13.86 0.91 25.08
C GLU A 178 13.00 -0.14 24.39
N LEU A 179 12.42 0.22 23.23
CA LEU A 179 11.58 -0.68 22.41
C LEU A 179 12.27 -0.95 21.07
N ILE A 180 12.40 -2.22 20.71
CA ILE A 180 12.87 -2.66 19.39
C ILE A 180 11.81 -3.47 18.67
N ASP A 181 11.96 -3.61 17.38
CA ASP A 181 10.96 -4.22 16.51
C ASP A 181 11.47 -5.52 15.89
N PHE A 182 10.99 -6.67 16.38
CA PHE A 182 11.24 -7.99 15.79
C PHE A 182 10.23 -8.34 14.71
N HIS A 183 9.13 -7.56 14.59
CA HIS A 183 8.08 -7.82 13.64
C HIS A 183 8.45 -7.34 12.22
N THR A 184 8.69 -6.05 12.08
CA THR A 184 8.85 -5.40 10.77
C THR A 184 9.98 -5.99 9.90
N PRO A 185 11.17 -6.34 10.44
CA PRO A 185 12.24 -6.92 9.61
C PRO A 185 11.90 -8.26 8.97
N LEU A 186 11.07 -9.08 9.64
CA LEU A 186 10.68 -10.42 9.16
C LEU A 186 9.35 -10.42 8.40
N TYR A 187 8.49 -9.44 8.63
CA TYR A 187 7.11 -9.48 8.20
C TYR A 187 6.91 -9.58 6.67
N PRO A 188 7.71 -8.90 5.83
CA PRO A 188 7.63 -9.06 4.38
C PRO A 188 8.25 -10.37 3.86
N TYR A 189 8.83 -11.18 4.74
CA TYR A 189 9.59 -12.39 4.40
C TYR A 189 9.03 -13.65 5.07
N PRO A 190 7.75 -14.02 4.81
CA PRO A 190 7.09 -15.13 5.52
C PRO A 190 7.75 -16.50 5.31
N TRP A 191 8.61 -16.66 4.31
CA TRP A 191 9.39 -17.90 4.11
C TRP A 191 10.52 -18.07 5.12
N HIS A 192 10.98 -17.00 5.76
CA HIS A 192 11.91 -17.06 6.88
C HIS A 192 11.25 -17.45 8.20
N ILE A 193 9.96 -17.83 8.16
CA ILE A 193 9.19 -18.36 9.28
C ILE A 193 8.51 -19.66 8.82
N PRO A 194 9.28 -20.74 8.53
CA PRO A 194 8.80 -21.90 7.77
C PRO A 194 7.67 -22.69 8.45
N ASP A 195 7.63 -22.74 9.78
CA ASP A 195 6.57 -23.37 10.57
C ASP A 195 5.46 -22.40 11.04
N ALA A 196 5.48 -21.17 10.56
CA ALA A 196 4.57 -20.07 10.86
C ALA A 196 4.79 -19.35 12.22
N ILE A 197 5.79 -19.73 12.99
CA ILE A 197 6.15 -19.14 14.29
C ILE A 197 7.66 -18.85 14.40
N HIS A 198 8.48 -19.85 14.11
CA HIS A 198 9.93 -19.78 14.36
C HIS A 198 10.69 -19.37 13.12
N PRO A 199 11.60 -18.39 13.24
CA PRO A 199 12.49 -18.03 12.16
C PRO A 199 13.44 -19.18 11.76
N ASP A 200 13.84 -19.20 10.48
CA ASP A 200 14.98 -19.97 10.01
C ASP A 200 16.31 -19.28 10.38
N GLU A 201 17.43 -19.85 9.98
CA GLU A 201 18.77 -19.32 10.27
C GLU A 201 18.96 -17.87 9.81
N VAL A 202 18.41 -17.50 8.66
CA VAL A 202 18.46 -16.14 8.10
C VAL A 202 17.56 -15.21 8.90
N GLY A 203 16.35 -15.64 9.23
CA GLY A 203 15.41 -14.89 10.04
C GLY A 203 15.99 -14.61 11.45
N TYR A 204 16.63 -15.59 12.07
CA TYR A 204 17.34 -15.37 13.34
C TYR A 204 18.49 -14.36 13.18
N GLY A 205 19.19 -14.35 12.05
CA GLY A 205 20.20 -13.35 11.73
C GLY A 205 19.61 -11.93 11.63
N MET A 206 18.40 -11.78 11.11
CA MET A 206 17.70 -10.49 11.08
C MET A 206 17.40 -10.00 12.50
N LEU A 207 16.93 -10.88 13.40
CA LEU A 207 16.69 -10.54 14.81
C LEU A 207 18.01 -10.17 15.52
N ALA A 208 19.08 -10.94 15.31
CA ALA A 208 20.40 -10.65 15.86
C ALA A 208 20.90 -9.26 15.45
N LYS A 209 20.72 -8.88 14.19
CA LYS A 209 21.09 -7.57 13.65
C LYS A 209 20.27 -6.44 14.28
N THR A 210 18.97 -6.66 14.50
CA THR A 210 18.10 -5.70 15.19
C THR A 210 18.60 -5.44 16.61
N VAL A 211 18.95 -6.49 17.36
CA VAL A 211 19.50 -6.35 18.73
C VAL A 211 20.88 -5.70 18.69
N TYR A 212 21.74 -6.09 17.75
CA TYR A 212 23.07 -5.47 17.58
C TYR A 212 22.96 -3.95 17.43
N SER A 213 22.09 -3.50 16.54
CA SER A 213 21.89 -2.06 16.32
C SER A 213 21.39 -1.35 17.58
N ALA A 214 20.45 -1.93 18.31
CA ALA A 214 19.96 -1.35 19.57
C ALA A 214 21.03 -1.30 20.67
N VAL A 215 21.83 -2.37 20.81
CA VAL A 215 22.88 -2.44 21.84
C VAL A 215 24.02 -1.46 21.57
N THR A 216 24.44 -1.36 20.31
CA THR A 216 25.59 -0.54 19.90
C THR A 216 25.21 0.89 19.48
N GLY A 217 23.98 1.12 19.10
CA GLY A 217 23.53 2.37 18.44
C GLY A 217 23.95 2.47 16.97
N ASP A 218 24.53 1.42 16.39
CA ASP A 218 24.97 1.39 14.99
C ASP A 218 23.85 0.87 14.08
N TYR A 219 23.25 1.78 13.33
CA TYR A 219 22.19 1.52 12.34
C TYR A 219 22.70 1.65 10.89
N GLY A 220 24.01 1.59 10.67
CA GLY A 220 24.64 1.71 9.35
C GLY A 220 24.78 3.15 8.85
N GLY A 221 24.60 4.13 9.74
CA GLY A 221 24.74 5.54 9.45
C GLY A 221 23.56 6.14 8.67
N LEU A 222 23.76 7.36 8.16
CA LEU A 222 22.69 8.12 7.48
C LEU A 222 22.20 7.43 6.21
N ALA A 223 20.89 7.16 6.13
CA ALA A 223 20.21 6.65 4.95
C ALA A 223 18.82 7.30 4.81
N VAL A 224 18.35 7.39 3.57
CA VAL A 224 17.04 7.95 3.19
C VAL A 224 16.42 7.12 2.08
N SER A 225 15.09 7.28 1.84
CA SER A 225 14.39 6.62 0.74
C SER A 225 15.00 6.98 -0.61
N GLU A 226 14.98 6.05 -1.56
CA GLU A 226 15.37 6.25 -2.97
C GLU A 226 14.51 7.28 -3.69
N LEU A 227 13.34 7.62 -3.15
CA LEU A 227 12.48 8.68 -3.68
C LEU A 227 13.17 10.06 -3.62
N PHE A 228 14.12 10.27 -2.68
CA PHE A 228 14.89 11.50 -2.62
C PHE A 228 16.03 11.48 -3.63
N GLY A 229 16.05 12.47 -4.51
CA GLY A 229 17.04 12.56 -5.58
C GLY A 229 17.05 13.93 -6.26
N ASP A 230 18.02 14.12 -7.18
CA ASP A 230 18.02 15.27 -8.06
C ASP A 230 16.71 15.35 -8.85
N ASN A 231 16.25 16.58 -9.11
CA ASN A 231 15.01 16.86 -9.83
C ASN A 231 13.72 16.40 -9.15
N MET A 232 13.73 15.90 -7.91
CA MET A 232 12.50 15.49 -7.22
C MET A 232 11.49 16.63 -7.10
N VAL A 233 10.21 16.25 -6.99
CA VAL A 233 9.12 17.17 -6.61
C VAL A 233 8.64 16.79 -5.23
N LEU A 234 8.54 17.77 -4.33
CA LEU A 234 7.95 17.64 -3.01
C LEU A 234 6.54 18.24 -3.02
N GLN A 235 5.60 17.64 -2.29
CA GLN A 235 4.21 18.09 -2.27
C GLN A 235 4.07 19.48 -1.65
N ARG A 236 3.44 20.42 -2.36
CA ARG A 236 3.10 21.76 -1.82
C ARG A 236 1.90 21.71 -0.89
N ARG A 237 1.74 22.74 -0.06
CA ARG A 237 0.57 23.00 0.80
C ARG A 237 0.22 21.91 1.80
N LYS A 238 1.08 20.90 1.94
CA LYS A 238 1.04 19.90 3.00
C LYS A 238 2.30 20.01 3.86
N PRO A 239 2.28 19.59 5.13
CA PRO A 239 3.51 19.41 5.90
C PRO A 239 4.45 18.46 5.18
N LEU A 240 5.73 18.83 5.05
CA LEU A 240 6.73 18.00 4.37
C LEU A 240 7.53 17.24 5.42
N THR A 241 7.21 15.97 5.59
CA THR A 241 7.97 15.05 6.44
C THR A 241 9.14 14.50 5.65
N ILE A 242 10.36 14.73 6.12
CA ILE A 242 11.59 14.13 5.62
C ILE A 242 12.12 13.22 6.73
N SER A 243 12.29 11.94 6.43
CA SER A 243 12.68 10.94 7.42
C SER A 243 13.69 9.95 6.84
N GLY A 244 14.32 9.20 7.73
CA GLY A 244 15.29 8.16 7.37
C GLY A 244 15.87 7.49 8.59
N THR A 245 17.01 6.84 8.41
CA THR A 245 17.77 6.22 9.49
C THR A 245 19.16 6.84 9.65
N ALA A 246 19.72 6.77 10.85
CA ALA A 246 21.09 7.14 11.16
C ALA A 246 21.50 6.43 12.48
N ASN A 247 22.75 6.55 12.90
CA ASN A 247 23.15 5.96 14.18
C ASN A 247 22.47 6.68 15.34
N ALA A 248 22.16 5.93 16.39
CA ALA A 248 21.47 6.47 17.57
C ALA A 248 22.23 7.67 18.16
N GLY A 249 21.52 8.75 18.41
CA GLY A 249 22.11 9.99 18.93
C GLY A 249 22.77 10.89 17.87
N ASP A 250 22.81 10.49 16.61
CA ASP A 250 23.29 11.37 15.53
C ASP A 250 22.39 12.60 15.37
N LYS A 251 23.00 13.75 15.18
CA LYS A 251 22.30 14.99 14.87
C LYS A 251 22.15 15.11 13.37
N VAL A 252 20.92 14.91 12.87
CA VAL A 252 20.59 15.06 11.47
C VAL A 252 20.17 16.50 11.21
N THR A 253 20.74 17.11 10.18
CA THR A 253 20.34 18.45 9.68
C THR A 253 19.82 18.32 8.28
N VAL A 254 18.60 18.82 8.04
CA VAL A 254 17.98 18.91 6.72
C VAL A 254 17.84 20.38 6.33
N LYS A 255 18.43 20.77 5.20
CA LYS A 255 18.28 22.08 4.59
C LYS A 255 17.50 21.95 3.30
N LEU A 256 16.43 22.73 3.16
CA LEU A 256 15.63 22.81 1.94
C LEU A 256 15.52 24.30 1.53
N GLY A 257 16.23 24.66 0.48
CA GLY A 257 16.40 26.08 0.10
C GLY A 257 16.99 26.91 1.25
N LYS A 258 16.21 27.87 1.77
CA LYS A 258 16.60 28.72 2.91
C LYS A 258 16.21 28.14 4.27
N ASN A 259 15.34 27.15 4.30
CA ASN A 259 14.81 26.57 5.52
C ASN A 259 15.73 25.45 6.04
N THR A 260 15.84 25.33 7.37
CA THR A 260 16.65 24.28 8.02
C THR A 260 15.86 23.69 9.17
N GLN A 261 15.82 22.37 9.22
CA GLN A 261 15.28 21.60 10.32
C GLN A 261 16.35 20.65 10.87
N LYS A 262 16.21 20.27 12.12
CA LYS A 262 17.16 19.36 12.80
C LYS A 262 16.40 18.33 13.61
N ALA A 263 16.93 17.10 13.63
CA ALA A 263 16.45 16.03 14.48
C ALA A 263 17.64 15.37 15.21
N LEU A 264 17.33 14.77 16.35
CA LEU A 264 18.21 13.80 17.01
C LEU A 264 17.68 12.41 16.64
N THR A 265 18.55 11.53 16.16
CA THR A 265 18.18 10.15 15.87
C THR A 265 17.82 9.42 17.15
N GLY A 266 16.67 8.75 17.16
CA GLY A 266 16.21 7.96 18.29
C GLY A 266 17.07 6.73 18.58
N THR A 267 16.80 6.08 19.70
CA THR A 267 17.44 4.79 20.06
C THR A 267 17.07 3.66 19.11
N ASP A 268 16.01 3.83 18.32
CA ASP A 268 15.55 2.95 17.23
C ASP A 268 16.23 3.22 15.87
N GLY A 269 17.18 4.16 15.81
CA GLY A 269 17.88 4.55 14.60
C GLY A 269 17.07 5.40 13.63
N LYS A 270 15.86 5.84 14.01
CA LYS A 270 14.98 6.64 13.14
C LYS A 270 15.11 8.13 13.45
N TRP A 271 15.01 8.92 12.40
CA TRP A 271 14.92 10.38 12.52
C TRP A 271 13.85 10.91 11.58
N SER A 272 13.25 12.02 11.96
CA SER A 272 12.25 12.73 11.15
C SER A 272 12.31 14.22 11.43
N VAL A 273 12.12 15.02 10.38
CA VAL A 273 11.88 16.46 10.46
C VAL A 273 10.65 16.84 9.66
N VAL A 274 9.95 17.87 10.09
CA VAL A 274 8.77 18.38 9.40
C VAL A 274 9.02 19.83 9.00
N PHE A 275 8.92 20.12 7.70
CA PHE A 275 8.83 21.50 7.21
C PHE A 275 7.36 21.93 7.16
N PRO A 276 7.05 23.19 7.46
CA PRO A 276 5.70 23.72 7.28
C PRO A 276 5.29 23.65 5.81
N PRO A 277 3.99 23.68 5.50
CA PRO A 277 3.51 23.75 4.13
C PRO A 277 4.20 24.85 3.33
N MET A 278 4.65 24.51 2.13
CA MET A 278 5.36 25.43 1.23
C MET A 278 4.50 25.70 -0.03
N GLU A 279 4.60 26.90 -0.57
CA GLU A 279 4.08 27.21 -1.90
C GLU A 279 5.02 26.67 -2.99
N ALA A 280 4.52 26.66 -4.25
CA ALA A 280 5.28 26.17 -5.38
C ALA A 280 6.61 26.90 -5.54
N ALA A 281 7.67 26.14 -5.79
CA ALA A 281 9.02 26.63 -6.00
C ALA A 281 9.83 25.69 -6.89
N THR A 282 10.86 26.22 -7.54
CA THR A 282 11.78 25.48 -8.40
C THR A 282 13.23 25.79 -8.09
N GLY A 283 14.16 24.96 -8.55
CA GLY A 283 15.60 25.20 -8.44
C GLY A 283 16.12 25.17 -7.01
N LEU A 284 15.41 24.56 -6.08
CA LEU A 284 15.87 24.43 -4.71
C LEU A 284 17.00 23.39 -4.61
N LYS A 285 17.83 23.55 -3.58
CA LYS A 285 18.81 22.55 -3.13
C LYS A 285 18.33 21.94 -1.83
N MET A 286 18.41 20.62 -1.70
CA MET A 286 18.20 19.92 -0.44
C MET A 286 19.50 19.25 0.00
N ILE A 287 19.84 19.41 1.29
CA ILE A 287 21.01 18.78 1.90
C ILE A 287 20.53 18.06 3.16
N ILE A 288 20.83 16.78 3.29
CA ILE A 288 20.57 15.96 4.47
C ILE A 288 21.93 15.50 4.99
N SER A 289 22.30 15.84 6.22
CA SER A 289 23.62 15.58 6.73
C SER A 289 23.65 15.20 8.21
N THR A 290 24.56 14.29 8.54
CA THR A 290 25.10 14.06 9.88
C THR A 290 26.53 14.62 9.96
N LYS A 291 27.25 14.32 11.05
CA LYS A 291 28.68 14.63 11.17
C LYS A 291 29.53 13.91 10.11
N ASP A 292 29.15 12.65 9.79
CA ASP A 292 29.99 11.72 9.03
C ASP A 292 29.56 11.54 7.57
N LYS A 293 28.31 11.87 7.23
CA LYS A 293 27.73 11.64 5.88
C LYS A 293 26.80 12.77 5.47
N SER A 294 26.78 13.06 4.18
CA SER A 294 25.87 14.06 3.59
C SER A 294 25.34 13.58 2.25
N PHE A 295 24.05 13.81 2.05
CA PHE A 295 23.39 13.73 0.73
C PHE A 295 23.07 15.14 0.26
N GLU A 296 23.31 15.43 -0.99
CA GLU A 296 23.02 16.71 -1.61
C GLU A 296 22.20 16.48 -2.88
N TYR A 297 21.04 17.10 -2.95
CA TYR A 297 20.12 17.02 -4.08
C TYR A 297 19.91 18.38 -4.70
N SER A 298 20.05 18.43 -6.02
CA SER A 298 19.94 19.64 -6.81
C SER A 298 18.61 19.71 -7.56
N ASN A 299 18.23 20.93 -7.95
CA ASN A 299 17.04 21.21 -8.75
C ASN A 299 15.74 20.60 -8.17
N VAL A 300 15.62 20.63 -6.84
CA VAL A 300 14.40 20.19 -6.14
C VAL A 300 13.29 21.20 -6.41
N ALA A 301 12.08 20.72 -6.63
CA ALA A 301 10.89 21.52 -6.77
C ALA A 301 9.88 21.25 -5.66
N VAL A 302 9.04 22.22 -5.39
CA VAL A 302 7.80 22.08 -4.60
C VAL A 302 6.63 22.29 -5.55
N GLY A 303 5.73 21.31 -5.62
CA GLY A 303 4.63 21.31 -6.59
C GLY A 303 3.59 20.27 -6.24
N GLU A 304 2.88 19.73 -7.20
CA GLU A 304 1.92 18.63 -7.01
C GLU A 304 2.60 17.30 -7.25
N VAL A 305 2.39 16.33 -6.35
CA VAL A 305 2.92 14.97 -6.48
C VAL A 305 1.78 13.97 -6.47
N TRP A 306 1.63 13.20 -7.55
CA TRP A 306 0.60 12.19 -7.68
C TRP A 306 1.20 10.80 -7.90
N LEU A 307 0.60 9.79 -7.29
CA LEU A 307 0.99 8.39 -7.47
C LEU A 307 0.08 7.72 -8.50
N CYS A 308 0.64 7.26 -9.62
CA CYS A 308 -0.05 6.52 -10.67
C CYS A 308 0.25 5.03 -10.53
N SER A 309 -0.74 4.22 -10.21
CA SER A 309 -0.58 2.80 -9.99
C SER A 309 -1.74 1.97 -10.53
N GLY A 310 -1.61 0.65 -10.49
CA GLY A 310 -2.61 -0.28 -11.01
C GLY A 310 -2.00 -1.35 -11.90
N GLN A 311 -2.62 -1.61 -13.07
CA GLN A 311 -2.16 -2.64 -13.99
C GLN A 311 -1.80 -2.11 -15.38
N SER A 312 -1.77 -2.97 -16.38
CA SER A 312 -1.25 -2.70 -17.73
C SER A 312 -1.82 -1.45 -18.41
N ASN A 313 -3.10 -1.13 -18.20
CA ASN A 313 -3.72 0.07 -18.77
C ASN A 313 -3.22 1.38 -18.14
N MET A 314 -2.79 1.37 -16.86
CA MET A 314 -2.04 2.48 -16.27
C MET A 314 -0.59 2.50 -16.77
N ARG A 315 0.02 1.34 -16.91
CA ARG A 315 1.40 1.20 -17.39
C ARG A 315 1.58 1.52 -18.88
N PHE A 316 0.51 1.53 -19.67
CA PHE A 316 0.53 1.72 -21.12
C PHE A 316 1.31 2.98 -21.50
N ARG A 317 2.35 2.82 -22.32
CA ARG A 317 3.33 3.89 -22.62
C ARG A 317 2.75 4.97 -23.52
N LEU A 318 3.16 6.21 -23.30
CA LEU A 318 2.73 7.34 -24.13
C LEU A 318 3.06 7.11 -25.62
N SER A 319 4.24 6.57 -25.94
CA SER A 319 4.65 6.29 -27.33
C SER A 319 3.73 5.32 -28.06
N GLU A 320 2.98 4.47 -27.36
CA GLU A 320 2.07 3.46 -27.88
C GLU A 320 0.62 3.99 -28.05
N ALA A 321 0.32 5.10 -27.39
CA ALA A 321 -1.00 5.71 -27.37
C ALA A 321 -1.29 6.54 -28.62
N VAL A 322 -2.57 6.68 -28.97
CA VAL A 322 -3.02 7.57 -30.05
C VAL A 322 -2.54 9.00 -29.77
N GLY A 323 -1.83 9.59 -30.75
CA GLY A 323 -1.23 10.92 -30.61
C GLY A 323 -0.04 11.02 -29.64
N GLY A 324 0.30 9.91 -28.98
CA GLY A 324 1.32 9.89 -27.94
C GLY A 324 2.73 10.18 -28.44
N SER A 325 3.13 9.66 -29.61
CA SER A 325 4.45 9.94 -30.20
C SER A 325 4.63 11.45 -30.51
N ALA A 326 3.58 12.12 -31.00
CA ALA A 326 3.62 13.57 -31.25
C ALA A 326 3.67 14.35 -29.94
N ALA A 327 2.89 13.92 -28.93
CA ALA A 327 2.93 14.53 -27.60
C ALA A 327 4.31 14.38 -26.95
N ALA A 328 4.90 13.18 -27.02
CA ALA A 328 6.25 12.94 -26.52
C ALA A 328 7.30 13.81 -27.23
N ALA A 329 7.26 13.88 -28.57
CA ALA A 329 8.19 14.68 -29.36
C ALA A 329 8.16 16.17 -29.01
N SER A 330 6.98 16.70 -28.62
CA SER A 330 6.81 18.08 -28.19
C SER A 330 7.03 18.31 -26.68
N SER A 331 7.26 17.25 -25.92
CA SER A 331 7.42 17.32 -24.47
C SER A 331 8.81 17.84 -24.11
N ASN A 332 8.88 19.05 -23.56
CA ASN A 332 10.11 19.66 -23.06
C ASN A 332 9.75 20.65 -21.93
N ASP A 333 9.22 20.12 -20.81
CA ASP A 333 8.83 20.93 -19.65
C ASP A 333 9.67 20.50 -18.43
N PRO A 334 10.62 21.34 -17.98
CA PRO A 334 11.48 21.02 -16.83
C PRO A 334 10.72 20.93 -15.50
N ASP A 335 9.48 21.41 -15.45
CA ASP A 335 8.63 21.39 -14.27
C ASP A 335 7.59 20.26 -14.29
N LEU A 336 7.56 19.47 -15.36
CA LEU A 336 6.88 18.17 -15.41
C LEU A 336 7.94 17.10 -15.21
N ARG A 337 7.78 16.27 -14.16
CA ARG A 337 8.82 15.34 -13.72
C ARG A 337 8.25 13.97 -13.39
N PHE A 338 9.03 12.93 -13.65
CA PHE A 338 8.61 11.53 -13.53
C PHE A 338 9.60 10.74 -12.65
N PHE A 339 9.05 9.96 -11.72
CA PHE A 339 9.72 8.91 -11.00
C PHE A 339 9.09 7.60 -11.43
N ASP A 340 9.69 6.96 -12.45
CA ASP A 340 9.11 5.81 -13.14
C ASP A 340 9.82 4.52 -12.71
N GLN A 341 9.12 3.68 -11.94
CA GLN A 341 9.62 2.39 -11.45
C GLN A 341 9.23 1.29 -12.43
N GLU A 342 10.15 0.90 -13.29
CA GLU A 342 9.98 -0.21 -14.22
C GLU A 342 10.29 -1.56 -13.56
N CYS A 343 9.59 -2.62 -13.96
CA CYS A 343 9.91 -3.97 -13.50
C CYS A 343 11.17 -4.53 -14.19
N TYR A 344 11.88 -5.42 -13.50
CA TYR A 344 12.99 -6.18 -14.09
C TYR A 344 12.49 -7.24 -15.06
N TRP A 345 11.38 -7.89 -14.72
CA TRP A 345 10.81 -9.00 -15.50
C TRP A 345 9.33 -8.73 -15.78
N GLU A 346 8.97 -8.92 -17.04
CA GLU A 346 7.58 -8.85 -17.46
C GLU A 346 6.79 -10.07 -16.99
N THR A 347 5.56 -9.85 -16.56
CA THR A 347 4.61 -10.91 -16.20
C THR A 347 3.93 -11.50 -17.45
N ASN A 348 4.73 -11.78 -18.49
CA ASN A 348 4.26 -12.40 -19.72
C ASN A 348 4.07 -13.91 -19.56
N ASP A 349 3.53 -14.57 -20.59
CA ASP A 349 3.34 -16.02 -20.63
C ASP A 349 4.66 -16.78 -20.91
N VAL A 350 5.65 -16.62 -20.02
CA VAL A 350 6.99 -17.19 -20.10
C VAL A 350 7.44 -17.76 -18.76
N THR A 351 8.37 -18.70 -18.78
CA THR A 351 9.07 -19.16 -17.57
C THR A 351 10.22 -18.20 -17.26
N TRP A 352 10.29 -17.74 -16.01
CA TRP A 352 11.39 -16.90 -15.54
C TRP A 352 12.64 -17.74 -15.21
N PRO A 353 13.85 -17.20 -15.39
CA PRO A 353 15.06 -17.84 -14.93
C PRO A 353 15.09 -17.90 -13.38
N GLU A 354 15.88 -18.84 -12.83
CA GLU A 354 16.01 -19.01 -11.37
C GLU A 354 16.37 -17.71 -10.66
N SER A 355 17.33 -16.95 -11.21
CA SER A 355 17.75 -15.67 -10.64
C SER A 355 16.62 -14.63 -10.54
N ALA A 356 15.64 -14.67 -11.45
CA ALA A 356 14.46 -13.82 -11.39
C ALA A 356 13.56 -14.26 -10.23
N VAL A 357 13.29 -15.56 -10.09
CA VAL A 357 12.46 -16.10 -9.01
C VAL A 357 13.08 -15.80 -7.64
N ASP A 358 14.40 -15.97 -7.49
CA ASP A 358 15.11 -15.66 -6.25
C ASP A 358 15.10 -14.15 -5.93
N SER A 359 15.26 -13.30 -6.95
CA SER A 359 15.19 -11.85 -6.76
C SER A 359 13.78 -11.40 -6.34
N VAL A 360 12.76 -11.91 -7.02
CA VAL A 360 11.35 -11.62 -6.70
C VAL A 360 11.00 -12.11 -5.29
N LYS A 361 11.49 -13.30 -4.89
CA LYS A 361 11.35 -13.81 -3.53
C LYS A 361 11.92 -12.82 -2.49
N ASN A 362 12.97 -12.10 -2.81
CA ASN A 362 13.59 -11.08 -1.95
C ASN A 362 13.05 -9.66 -2.21
N LEU A 363 11.87 -9.51 -2.77
CA LEU A 363 11.18 -8.25 -3.08
C LEU A 363 11.92 -7.36 -4.10
N ILE A 364 12.92 -7.89 -4.78
CA ILE A 364 13.65 -7.19 -5.84
C ILE A 364 12.92 -7.43 -7.17
N TYR A 365 11.86 -6.66 -7.40
CA TYR A 365 11.05 -6.75 -8.61
C TYR A 365 11.11 -5.48 -9.46
N LEU A 366 11.09 -4.31 -8.83
CA LEU A 366 11.20 -3.03 -9.50
C LEU A 366 12.66 -2.58 -9.58
N ARG A 367 13.00 -1.90 -10.67
CA ARG A 367 14.32 -1.30 -10.86
C ARG A 367 14.43 -0.03 -10.01
N PRO A 368 15.63 0.30 -9.50
CA PRO A 368 15.88 1.61 -8.92
C PRO A 368 15.48 2.72 -9.91
N ALA A 369 14.73 3.69 -9.45
CA ALA A 369 14.25 4.81 -10.24
C ALA A 369 14.90 6.12 -9.83
N LYS A 370 14.79 7.11 -10.67
CA LYS A 370 15.23 8.49 -10.40
C LYS A 370 14.23 9.48 -10.98
N TRP A 371 14.19 10.67 -10.42
CA TRP A 371 13.39 11.75 -10.97
C TRP A 371 13.99 12.27 -12.27
N GLU A 372 13.22 12.26 -13.33
CA GLU A 372 13.57 12.75 -14.65
C GLU A 372 12.61 13.86 -15.09
N LYS A 373 13.16 14.89 -15.76
CA LYS A 373 12.35 15.94 -16.36
C LYS A 373 11.66 15.42 -17.61
N ALA A 374 10.50 15.96 -17.95
CA ALA A 374 9.85 15.68 -19.21
C ALA A 374 10.72 16.12 -20.38
N SER A 375 10.98 15.18 -21.25
CA SER A 375 11.68 15.33 -22.52
C SER A 375 11.05 14.36 -23.52
N PRO A 376 11.36 14.46 -24.82
CA PRO A 376 10.84 13.49 -25.79
C PRO A 376 11.07 12.04 -25.39
N SER A 377 12.26 11.70 -24.88
CA SER A 377 12.61 10.34 -24.51
C SER A 377 11.99 9.86 -23.20
N THR A 378 11.97 10.71 -22.17
CA THR A 378 11.39 10.35 -20.86
C THR A 378 9.87 10.26 -20.93
N SER A 379 9.22 11.21 -21.63
CA SER A 379 7.78 11.19 -21.81
C SER A 379 7.29 10.04 -22.67
N ALA A 380 8.05 9.64 -23.71
CA ALA A 380 7.68 8.53 -24.59
C ALA A 380 7.47 7.20 -23.84
N ARG A 381 8.28 6.93 -22.80
CA ARG A 381 8.18 5.70 -22.00
C ARG A 381 7.26 5.80 -20.80
N MET A 382 6.86 7.01 -20.42
CA MET A 382 5.96 7.25 -19.29
C MET A 382 4.56 6.73 -19.57
N SER A 383 3.80 6.39 -18.49
CA SER A 383 2.35 6.13 -18.55
C SER A 383 1.63 7.18 -19.38
N ALA A 384 0.87 6.78 -20.40
CA ALA A 384 0.07 7.69 -21.20
C ALA A 384 -1.01 8.40 -20.35
N VAL A 385 -1.68 7.66 -19.47
CA VAL A 385 -2.69 8.21 -18.56
C VAL A 385 -2.03 9.19 -17.59
N GLY A 386 -0.93 8.79 -16.95
CA GLY A 386 -0.17 9.65 -16.03
C GLY A 386 0.37 10.90 -16.70
N TYR A 387 0.88 10.79 -17.92
CA TYR A 387 1.37 11.94 -18.71
C TYR A 387 0.26 12.95 -19.01
N TRP A 388 -0.87 12.50 -19.56
CA TRP A 388 -1.97 13.39 -19.92
C TRP A 388 -2.62 14.04 -18.69
N PHE A 389 -2.73 13.30 -17.58
CA PHE A 389 -3.16 13.85 -16.30
C PHE A 389 -2.21 14.98 -15.84
N ALA A 390 -0.93 14.68 -15.76
CA ALA A 390 0.07 15.62 -15.27
C ALA A 390 0.20 16.86 -16.17
N LYS A 391 0.15 16.66 -17.49
CA LYS A 391 0.14 17.76 -18.47
C LYS A 391 -1.06 18.69 -18.27
N SER A 392 -2.26 18.12 -18.06
CA SER A 392 -3.48 18.91 -17.81
C SER A 392 -3.39 19.69 -16.50
N LEU A 393 -2.84 19.10 -15.42
CA LEU A 393 -2.60 19.83 -14.17
C LEU A 393 -1.56 20.91 -14.36
N ARG A 394 -0.44 20.62 -15.01
CA ARG A 394 0.63 21.56 -15.26
C ARG A 394 0.16 22.77 -16.07
N ASP A 395 -0.65 22.50 -17.11
CA ASP A 395 -1.24 23.53 -17.96
C ASP A 395 -2.25 24.42 -17.22
N SER A 396 -2.97 23.87 -16.26
CA SER A 396 -3.99 24.60 -15.48
C SER A 396 -3.37 25.35 -14.29
N LEU A 397 -2.56 24.67 -13.48
CA LEU A 397 -2.05 25.20 -12.21
C LEU A 397 -0.79 26.06 -12.37
N LYS A 398 -0.02 25.88 -13.45
CA LYS A 398 1.26 26.55 -13.72
C LYS A 398 2.31 26.34 -12.63
N VAL A 399 2.25 25.24 -11.91
CA VAL A 399 3.21 24.82 -10.87
C VAL A 399 3.92 23.54 -11.26
N PRO A 400 5.07 23.19 -10.67
CA PRO A 400 5.70 21.88 -10.89
C PRO A 400 4.74 20.73 -10.61
N VAL A 401 4.78 19.69 -11.45
CA VAL A 401 4.00 18.46 -11.29
C VAL A 401 4.93 17.26 -11.36
N GLY A 402 4.91 16.43 -10.34
CA GLY A 402 5.64 15.17 -10.25
C GLY A 402 4.70 13.97 -10.28
N ILE A 403 5.05 12.97 -11.08
CA ILE A 403 4.35 11.68 -11.12
C ILE A 403 5.28 10.59 -10.62
N ILE A 404 4.85 9.88 -9.60
CA ILE A 404 5.42 8.59 -9.20
C ILE A 404 4.60 7.52 -9.92
N HIS A 405 5.25 6.62 -10.66
CA HIS A 405 4.57 5.58 -11.42
C HIS A 405 5.18 4.21 -11.13
N ASN A 406 4.34 3.22 -10.80
CA ASN A 406 4.76 1.86 -10.48
C ASN A 406 3.76 0.77 -10.89
N ALA A 407 2.89 1.03 -11.86
CA ALA A 407 1.90 0.06 -12.32
C ALA A 407 2.53 -1.21 -12.91
N VAL A 408 1.92 -2.38 -12.65
CA VAL A 408 2.41 -3.70 -13.08
C VAL A 408 1.38 -4.42 -13.93
N GLY A 409 1.81 -4.89 -15.11
CA GLY A 409 0.92 -5.60 -16.06
C GLY A 409 0.27 -6.83 -15.43
N GLY A 410 -1.07 -6.92 -15.53
CA GLY A 410 -1.85 -8.04 -15.00
C GLY A 410 -1.99 -8.11 -13.48
N ALA A 411 -1.49 -7.13 -12.74
CA ALA A 411 -1.59 -7.10 -11.29
C ALA A 411 -3.05 -7.12 -10.81
N THR A 412 -3.28 -7.87 -9.75
CA THR A 412 -4.57 -7.96 -9.06
C THR A 412 -4.65 -6.89 -7.96
N ALA A 413 -5.85 -6.48 -7.54
CA ALA A 413 -6.02 -5.45 -6.52
C ALA A 413 -5.41 -5.86 -5.18
N GLU A 414 -5.59 -7.12 -4.77
CA GLU A 414 -5.08 -7.68 -3.52
C GLU A 414 -3.55 -7.68 -3.42
N SER A 415 -2.83 -7.68 -4.54
CA SER A 415 -1.36 -7.60 -4.51
C SER A 415 -0.84 -6.24 -4.04
N TRP A 416 -1.68 -5.20 -4.07
CA TRP A 416 -1.37 -3.83 -3.68
C TRP A 416 -1.86 -3.45 -2.27
N ILE A 417 -2.47 -4.37 -1.53
CA ILE A 417 -2.97 -4.12 -0.17
C ILE A 417 -1.92 -4.58 0.84
N ASP A 418 -1.69 -3.81 1.89
CA ASP A 418 -0.76 -4.20 2.95
C ASP A 418 -1.17 -5.52 3.63
N ARG A 419 -0.17 -6.27 4.07
CA ARG A 419 -0.35 -7.60 4.65
C ARG A 419 -1.22 -7.58 5.89
N ASN A 420 -1.04 -6.62 6.80
CA ASN A 420 -1.81 -6.53 8.04
C ASN A 420 -3.30 -6.29 7.77
N THR A 421 -3.62 -5.45 6.78
CA THR A 421 -5.00 -5.23 6.35
C THR A 421 -5.63 -6.52 5.84
N LEU A 422 -4.96 -7.29 4.97
CA LEU A 422 -5.50 -8.56 4.48
C LEU A 422 -5.56 -9.63 5.58
N GLU A 423 -4.54 -9.77 6.42
CA GLU A 423 -4.53 -10.71 7.55
C GLU A 423 -5.66 -10.46 8.54
N THR A 424 -6.05 -9.21 8.72
CA THR A 424 -7.09 -8.81 9.68
C THR A 424 -8.49 -8.82 9.06
N ARG A 425 -8.62 -8.40 7.81
CA ARG A 425 -9.92 -8.14 7.19
C ARG A 425 -10.31 -9.18 6.15
N PHE A 426 -9.37 -9.81 5.49
CA PHE A 426 -9.65 -10.82 4.46
C PHE A 426 -8.59 -11.94 4.41
N PRO A 427 -8.29 -12.63 5.53
CA PRO A 427 -7.18 -13.58 5.63
C PRO A 427 -7.30 -14.78 4.70
N VAL A 428 -8.48 -15.12 4.25
CA VAL A 428 -8.70 -16.27 3.35
C VAL A 428 -8.01 -16.11 2.00
N ILE A 429 -7.78 -14.86 1.53
CA ILE A 429 -7.15 -14.61 0.24
C ILE A 429 -5.64 -14.89 0.25
N LEU A 430 -5.01 -14.88 1.44
CA LEU A 430 -3.58 -15.15 1.60
C LEU A 430 -3.24 -16.64 1.49
N ARG A 431 -4.18 -17.51 1.86
CA ARG A 431 -3.93 -18.95 1.95
C ARG A 431 -3.84 -19.58 0.59
N ASP A 432 -2.73 -20.28 0.34
CA ASP A 432 -2.50 -21.03 -0.91
C ASP A 432 -2.96 -20.23 -2.14
N TRP A 433 -2.50 -18.98 -2.21
CA TRP A 433 -3.01 -17.98 -3.15
C TRP A 433 -3.01 -18.44 -4.60
N ILE A 434 -2.05 -19.28 -4.99
CA ILE A 434 -1.93 -19.76 -6.38
C ILE A 434 -3.06 -20.77 -6.75
N HIS A 435 -3.71 -21.36 -5.77
CA HIS A 435 -4.90 -22.23 -5.96
C HIS A 435 -6.18 -21.57 -5.44
N ASN A 436 -6.10 -20.37 -4.91
CA ASN A 436 -7.23 -19.65 -4.34
C ASN A 436 -8.11 -19.03 -5.43
N ASP A 437 -9.38 -19.41 -5.48
CA ASP A 437 -10.33 -18.98 -6.53
C ASP A 437 -10.88 -17.55 -6.35
N PHE A 438 -10.60 -16.88 -5.24
CA PHE A 438 -10.74 -15.43 -5.18
C PHE A 438 -9.84 -14.70 -6.18
N ILE A 439 -8.71 -15.29 -6.55
CA ILE A 439 -7.77 -14.75 -7.51
C ILE A 439 -8.07 -15.31 -8.91
N MET A 440 -8.10 -14.43 -9.90
CA MET A 440 -8.46 -14.77 -11.28
C MET A 440 -7.62 -15.93 -11.83
N GLY A 441 -8.27 -16.93 -12.43
CA GLY A 441 -7.64 -18.16 -12.91
C GLY A 441 -6.43 -17.93 -13.81
N TRP A 442 -6.57 -17.08 -14.85
CA TRP A 442 -5.45 -16.80 -15.76
C TRP A 442 -4.25 -16.13 -15.04
N ALA A 443 -4.51 -15.33 -14.00
CA ALA A 443 -3.44 -14.69 -13.24
C ALA A 443 -2.64 -15.76 -12.45
N ARG A 444 -3.35 -16.71 -11.82
CA ARG A 444 -2.75 -17.85 -11.12
C ARG A 444 -1.95 -18.75 -12.08
N GLU A 445 -2.52 -19.08 -13.23
CA GLU A 445 -1.87 -19.90 -14.26
C GLU A 445 -0.60 -19.24 -14.81
N ARG A 446 -0.66 -17.94 -15.06
CA ARG A 446 0.50 -17.16 -15.51
C ARG A 446 1.58 -17.09 -14.45
N ALA A 447 1.19 -16.81 -13.20
CA ALA A 447 2.13 -16.81 -12.07
C ALA A 447 2.79 -18.19 -11.91
N ALA A 448 2.03 -19.28 -11.94
CA ALA A 448 2.55 -20.64 -11.88
C ALA A 448 3.57 -20.92 -13.01
N LYS A 449 3.32 -20.41 -14.22
CA LYS A 449 4.23 -20.54 -15.34
C LYS A 449 5.51 -19.71 -15.15
N ASN A 450 5.38 -18.45 -14.70
CA ASN A 450 6.55 -17.59 -14.47
C ASN A 450 7.50 -18.21 -13.44
N ILE A 451 6.99 -18.75 -12.35
CA ILE A 451 7.80 -19.33 -11.25
C ILE A 451 8.03 -20.84 -11.39
N SER A 452 7.69 -21.46 -12.55
CA SER A 452 7.73 -22.90 -12.73
C SER A 452 9.13 -23.53 -12.56
N TYR A 453 10.20 -22.73 -12.66
CA TYR A 453 11.57 -23.18 -12.34
C TYR A 453 11.69 -23.69 -10.89
N LYS A 454 10.96 -23.09 -9.96
CA LYS A 454 10.87 -23.47 -8.54
C LYS A 454 9.57 -24.22 -8.22
N GLN A 455 9.06 -25.00 -9.18
CA GLN A 455 7.85 -25.78 -8.97
C GLN A 455 8.00 -26.68 -7.74
N GLY A 456 7.07 -26.54 -6.79
CA GLY A 456 7.12 -27.18 -5.47
C GLY A 456 7.74 -26.35 -4.36
N ASP A 457 8.37 -25.19 -4.64
CA ASP A 457 8.69 -24.22 -3.61
C ASP A 457 7.43 -23.47 -3.18
N LYS A 458 6.84 -23.92 -2.08
CA LYS A 458 5.63 -23.30 -1.48
C LYS A 458 5.82 -21.86 -1.04
N PHE A 459 7.05 -21.36 -1.08
CA PHE A 459 7.42 -19.98 -0.73
C PHE A 459 7.89 -19.15 -1.93
N ALA A 460 7.77 -19.66 -3.15
CA ALA A 460 8.03 -18.86 -4.32
C ALA A 460 7.03 -17.70 -4.39
N ARG A 461 7.54 -16.49 -4.62
CA ARG A 461 6.75 -15.27 -4.65
C ARG A 461 6.51 -14.77 -6.06
N HIS A 462 5.45 -13.99 -6.25
CA HIS A 462 5.09 -13.41 -7.54
C HIS A 462 4.40 -12.05 -7.37
N PRO A 463 4.54 -11.10 -8.32
CA PRO A 463 3.84 -9.80 -8.28
C PRO A 463 2.31 -9.87 -8.19
N TYR A 464 1.70 -11.00 -8.55
CA TYR A 464 0.26 -11.21 -8.40
C TYR A 464 -0.14 -11.82 -7.06
N GLU A 465 0.82 -12.20 -6.23
CA GLU A 465 0.57 -12.66 -4.88
C GLU A 465 -0.03 -11.53 -4.03
N PRO A 466 -1.06 -11.79 -3.21
CA PRO A 466 -1.56 -10.79 -2.27
C PRO A 466 -0.44 -10.14 -1.44
N CYS A 467 -0.51 -8.83 -1.24
CA CYS A 467 0.47 -7.96 -0.56
C CYS A 467 1.78 -7.70 -1.30
N TYR A 468 2.15 -8.50 -2.30
CA TYR A 468 3.50 -8.46 -2.87
C TYR A 468 3.89 -7.08 -3.42
N LEU A 469 3.00 -6.44 -4.20
CA LEU A 469 3.29 -5.14 -4.80
C LEU A 469 3.22 -4.00 -3.77
N PHE A 470 2.44 -4.15 -2.71
CA PHE A 470 2.54 -3.23 -1.59
C PHE A 470 3.94 -3.31 -0.96
N GLU A 471 4.43 -4.52 -0.68
CA GLU A 471 5.72 -4.77 -0.03
C GLU A 471 6.91 -4.37 -0.92
N SER A 472 6.84 -4.58 -2.24
CA SER A 472 7.96 -4.32 -3.16
C SER A 472 7.92 -2.95 -3.85
N ALA A 473 6.76 -2.26 -3.89
CA ALA A 473 6.59 -1.03 -4.65
C ALA A 473 6.09 0.17 -3.83
N ILE A 474 5.32 -0.05 -2.75
CA ILE A 474 4.78 1.04 -1.92
C ILE A 474 5.63 1.27 -0.67
N LEU A 475 5.97 0.20 0.07
CA LEU A 475 6.84 0.31 1.26
C LEU A 475 8.15 1.07 0.99
N PRO A 476 8.90 0.80 -0.12
CA PRO A 476 10.16 1.48 -0.37
C PRO A 476 10.06 2.98 -0.65
N LEU A 477 8.88 3.48 -1.04
CA LEU A 477 8.65 4.91 -1.20
C LEU A 477 8.75 5.67 0.14
N GLY A 478 8.57 4.98 1.26
CA GLY A 478 8.44 5.61 2.58
C GLY A 478 7.07 6.27 2.74
N HIS A 479 7.04 7.39 3.48
CA HIS A 479 5.81 8.13 3.76
C HIS A 479 5.86 9.56 3.18
N PRO A 480 6.07 9.74 1.86
CA PRO A 480 6.08 11.06 1.27
C PRO A 480 4.67 11.68 1.33
N ALA A 481 4.61 12.98 1.54
CA ALA A 481 3.37 13.70 1.28
C ALA A 481 3.09 13.68 -0.23
N ILE A 482 1.89 13.31 -0.62
CA ILE A 482 1.39 13.32 -2.01
C ILE A 482 0.04 14.02 -2.09
N ALA A 483 -0.33 14.53 -3.25
CA ALA A 483 -1.64 15.13 -3.49
C ALA A 483 -2.74 14.06 -3.52
N GLY A 484 -2.48 12.92 -4.15
CA GLY A 484 -3.43 11.84 -4.27
C GLY A 484 -2.94 10.68 -5.13
N VAL A 485 -3.83 9.75 -5.39
CA VAL A 485 -3.59 8.51 -6.15
C VAL A 485 -4.45 8.48 -7.41
N LEU A 486 -3.86 8.03 -8.51
CA LEU A 486 -4.55 7.63 -9.73
C LEU A 486 -4.45 6.12 -9.89
N TRP A 487 -5.59 5.46 -9.96
CA TRP A 487 -5.70 4.01 -10.00
C TRP A 487 -6.38 3.50 -11.26
N TYR A 488 -5.69 2.72 -12.07
CA TYR A 488 -6.29 2.06 -13.22
C TYR A 488 -6.03 0.56 -13.16
N GLN A 489 -7.02 -0.16 -12.64
CA GLN A 489 -6.99 -1.60 -12.43
C GLN A 489 -8.44 -2.11 -12.37
N GLY A 490 -8.64 -3.37 -12.64
CA GLY A 490 -9.94 -4.04 -12.54
C GLY A 490 -10.04 -5.25 -13.44
N GLU A 491 -9.32 -5.26 -14.55
CA GLU A 491 -9.35 -6.32 -15.56
C GLU A 491 -8.96 -7.69 -14.97
N SER A 492 -8.07 -7.67 -13.97
CA SER A 492 -7.62 -8.87 -13.26
C SER A 492 -8.51 -9.29 -12.09
N ASN A 493 -9.56 -8.51 -11.77
CA ASN A 493 -10.55 -8.82 -10.72
C ASN A 493 -11.99 -8.92 -11.25
N ALA A 494 -12.20 -8.67 -12.57
CA ALA A 494 -13.55 -8.59 -13.15
C ALA A 494 -14.32 -9.92 -13.21
N HIS A 495 -13.71 -11.02 -12.79
CA HIS A 495 -14.38 -12.33 -12.66
C HIS A 495 -15.23 -12.44 -11.39
N ASN A 496 -14.93 -11.61 -10.37
CA ASN A 496 -15.58 -11.64 -9.06
C ASN A 496 -15.71 -10.19 -8.55
N PHE A 497 -16.77 -9.50 -8.99
CA PHE A 497 -16.99 -8.10 -8.62
C PHE A 497 -17.38 -7.97 -7.14
N GLU A 498 -18.03 -8.98 -6.54
CA GLU A 498 -18.41 -9.00 -5.14
C GLU A 498 -17.17 -8.98 -4.24
N ALA A 499 -16.16 -9.79 -4.56
CA ALA A 499 -14.88 -9.74 -3.85
C ALA A 499 -14.17 -8.39 -4.07
N HIS A 500 -14.23 -7.82 -5.28
CA HIS A 500 -13.64 -6.52 -5.58
C HIS A 500 -14.31 -5.37 -4.79
N GLU A 501 -15.64 -5.41 -4.62
CA GLU A 501 -16.37 -4.45 -3.79
C GLU A 501 -15.89 -4.44 -2.32
N TYR A 502 -15.38 -5.56 -1.85
CA TYR A 502 -14.76 -5.67 -0.54
C TYR A 502 -13.28 -5.25 -0.55
N LEU A 503 -12.50 -5.68 -1.55
CA LEU A 503 -11.07 -5.42 -1.64
C LEU A 503 -10.72 -3.96 -1.94
N PHE A 504 -11.47 -3.29 -2.81
CA PHE A 504 -11.14 -1.91 -3.21
C PHE A 504 -11.18 -0.91 -2.05
N PRO A 505 -12.19 -0.90 -1.16
CA PRO A 505 -12.16 -0.07 0.04
C PRO A 505 -10.98 -0.41 0.98
N LEU A 506 -10.58 -1.68 1.06
CA LEU A 506 -9.40 -2.08 1.85
C LEU A 506 -8.10 -1.54 1.23
N LEU A 507 -8.00 -1.53 -0.10
CA LEU A 507 -6.88 -0.91 -0.81
C LEU A 507 -6.76 0.58 -0.48
N VAL A 508 -7.87 1.30 -0.55
CA VAL A 508 -7.91 2.74 -0.23
C VAL A 508 -7.52 2.99 1.23
N ASP A 509 -8.10 2.23 2.17
CA ASP A 509 -7.80 2.35 3.61
C ASP A 509 -6.33 2.03 3.89
N SER A 510 -5.79 0.96 3.30
CA SER A 510 -4.38 0.55 3.40
C SER A 510 -3.43 1.67 2.99
N TRP A 511 -3.66 2.29 1.83
CA TRP A 511 -2.78 3.34 1.33
C TRP A 511 -2.93 4.66 2.09
N ARG A 512 -4.16 5.04 2.47
CA ARG A 512 -4.38 6.20 3.33
C ARG A 512 -3.71 6.05 4.69
N GLY A 513 -3.77 4.84 5.26
CA GLY A 513 -3.04 4.51 6.49
C GLY A 513 -1.53 4.61 6.31
N TRP A 514 -0.99 4.08 5.22
CA TRP A 514 0.45 4.12 4.93
C TRP A 514 0.97 5.54 4.73
N PHE A 515 0.26 6.37 3.94
CA PHE A 515 0.64 7.76 3.70
C PHE A 515 0.24 8.72 4.83
N ALA A 516 -0.40 8.20 5.90
CA ALA A 516 -0.90 8.98 7.04
C ALA A 516 -1.79 10.16 6.63
N ASP A 517 -2.61 9.97 5.60
CA ASP A 517 -3.54 10.95 5.05
C ASP A 517 -4.92 10.31 4.83
N PRO A 518 -5.82 10.34 5.82
CA PRO A 518 -7.14 9.69 5.75
C PRO A 518 -8.06 10.29 4.69
N ASP A 519 -7.81 11.52 4.28
CA ASP A 519 -8.61 12.26 3.30
C ASP A 519 -7.94 12.30 1.91
N MET A 520 -6.83 11.57 1.73
CA MET A 520 -6.09 11.57 0.46
C MET A 520 -7.01 11.20 -0.71
N PRO A 521 -7.12 12.07 -1.74
CA PRO A 521 -7.87 11.79 -2.95
C PRO A 521 -7.42 10.49 -3.62
N PHE A 522 -8.39 9.64 -3.98
CA PHE A 522 -8.14 8.38 -4.65
C PHE A 522 -9.04 8.28 -5.88
N PHE A 523 -8.49 8.61 -7.05
CA PHE A 523 -9.24 8.63 -8.30
C PHE A 523 -8.96 7.37 -9.10
N TYR A 524 -10.03 6.76 -9.62
CA TYR A 524 -9.90 5.51 -10.36
C TYR A 524 -10.65 5.54 -11.68
N VAL A 525 -10.29 4.61 -12.56
CA VAL A 525 -10.87 4.51 -13.91
C VAL A 525 -11.90 3.38 -13.91
N GLN A 526 -13.15 3.68 -14.30
CA GLN A 526 -14.13 2.67 -14.68
C GLN A 526 -13.64 1.96 -15.95
N LEU A 527 -13.67 0.62 -15.99
CA LEU A 527 -13.17 -0.15 -17.12
C LEU A 527 -13.77 0.28 -18.46
N SER A 528 -12.92 0.37 -19.49
CA SER A 528 -13.30 0.62 -20.87
C SER A 528 -14.12 -0.53 -21.45
N SER A 529 -14.75 -0.30 -22.58
CA SER A 529 -15.50 -1.33 -23.31
C SER A 529 -14.60 -2.43 -23.85
N LEU A 530 -14.95 -3.69 -23.57
CA LEU A 530 -14.29 -4.89 -24.06
C LEU A 530 -15.30 -6.03 -24.11
N ASN A 531 -15.20 -6.91 -25.10
CA ASN A 531 -16.19 -7.99 -25.28
C ASN A 531 -15.95 -9.15 -24.28
N ARG A 532 -16.11 -8.88 -22.98
CA ARG A 532 -16.06 -9.85 -21.88
C ARG A 532 -17.36 -9.83 -21.07
N PRO A 533 -18.03 -10.98 -20.85
CA PRO A 533 -19.36 -11.03 -20.22
C PRO A 533 -19.46 -10.40 -18.83
N SER A 534 -18.41 -10.46 -18.01
CA SER A 534 -18.37 -9.88 -16.65
C SER A 534 -18.26 -8.35 -16.60
N TRP A 535 -17.92 -7.71 -17.73
CA TRP A 535 -17.56 -6.28 -17.76
C TRP A 535 -18.68 -5.33 -17.30
N PRO A 536 -19.95 -5.46 -17.71
CA PRO A 536 -21.00 -4.56 -17.25
C PRO A 536 -21.22 -4.64 -15.75
N TRP A 537 -21.19 -5.84 -15.18
CA TRP A 537 -21.31 -6.06 -13.74
C TRP A 537 -20.18 -5.37 -12.99
N PHE A 538 -18.96 -5.51 -13.46
CA PHE A 538 -17.79 -4.90 -12.85
C PHE A 538 -17.80 -3.37 -12.97
N ARG A 539 -18.21 -2.81 -14.11
CA ARG A 539 -18.33 -1.35 -14.29
C ARG A 539 -19.38 -0.75 -13.36
N ASP A 540 -20.53 -1.42 -13.17
CA ASP A 540 -21.54 -0.97 -12.22
C ASP A 540 -21.06 -1.10 -10.76
N SER A 541 -20.34 -2.15 -10.43
CA SER A 541 -19.64 -2.29 -9.15
C SER A 541 -18.69 -1.12 -8.91
N GLN A 542 -17.85 -0.77 -9.88
CA GLN A 542 -16.96 0.39 -9.78
C GLN A 542 -17.74 1.71 -9.54
N ARG A 543 -18.90 1.90 -10.17
CA ARG A 543 -19.75 3.07 -9.91
C ARG A 543 -20.26 3.09 -8.45
N ARG A 544 -20.74 1.96 -7.93
CA ARG A 544 -21.21 1.86 -6.53
C ARG A 544 -20.10 2.11 -5.51
N LEU A 545 -18.85 1.79 -5.83
CA LEU A 545 -17.71 2.03 -4.97
C LEU A 545 -17.44 3.51 -4.69
N LEU A 546 -17.97 4.45 -5.49
CA LEU A 546 -17.90 5.89 -5.20
C LEU A 546 -18.45 6.25 -3.81
N GLU A 547 -19.44 5.51 -3.33
CA GLU A 547 -20.07 5.73 -2.02
C GLU A 547 -19.35 5.02 -0.86
N SER A 548 -18.34 4.20 -1.16
CA SER A 548 -17.67 3.34 -0.16
C SER A 548 -16.72 4.11 0.77
N ARG A 549 -16.14 5.19 0.29
CA ARG A 549 -15.21 6.06 1.04
C ARG A 549 -15.34 7.52 0.58
N PRO A 550 -15.10 8.51 1.44
CA PRO A 550 -15.01 9.91 1.03
C PRO A 550 -13.80 10.12 0.09
N HIS A 551 -13.81 11.25 -0.63
CA HIS A 551 -12.73 11.66 -1.55
C HIS A 551 -12.34 10.63 -2.62
N LEU A 552 -13.31 9.82 -3.06
CA LEU A 552 -13.20 8.99 -4.25
C LEU A 552 -13.70 9.76 -5.47
N GLY A 553 -13.11 9.49 -6.63
CA GLY A 553 -13.57 9.99 -7.92
C GLY A 553 -13.37 8.93 -9.00
N MET A 554 -14.30 8.88 -9.98
CA MET A 554 -14.25 7.88 -11.03
C MET A 554 -14.25 8.53 -12.41
N ALA A 555 -13.22 8.26 -13.20
CA ALA A 555 -13.19 8.60 -14.61
C ALA A 555 -13.89 7.49 -15.42
N VAL A 556 -15.04 7.80 -16.00
CA VAL A 556 -15.75 6.86 -16.89
C VAL A 556 -14.94 6.65 -18.15
N SER A 557 -14.79 5.42 -18.63
CA SER A 557 -14.14 5.10 -19.90
C SER A 557 -14.86 4.05 -20.73
N SER A 558 -16.15 3.80 -20.44
CA SER A 558 -16.97 2.84 -21.19
C SER A 558 -17.27 3.24 -22.64
N ASP A 559 -17.13 4.51 -22.98
CA ASP A 559 -17.20 5.05 -24.35
C ASP A 559 -15.92 4.80 -25.16
N LEU A 560 -14.86 4.39 -24.51
CA LEU A 560 -13.56 4.03 -25.06
C LEU A 560 -13.41 2.51 -25.05
N GLY A 561 -12.42 2.00 -25.77
CA GLY A 561 -12.13 0.58 -25.76
C GLY A 561 -12.04 -0.04 -27.15
N ASP A 562 -11.78 -1.34 -27.17
CA ASP A 562 -11.72 -2.19 -28.35
C ASP A 562 -12.47 -3.49 -28.06
N PRO A 563 -13.21 -4.09 -29.01
CA PRO A 563 -13.97 -5.31 -28.73
C PRO A 563 -13.10 -6.52 -28.40
N SER A 564 -11.84 -6.53 -28.83
CA SER A 564 -10.91 -7.66 -28.72
C SER A 564 -9.60 -7.35 -28.00
N ASP A 565 -9.17 -6.09 -27.98
CA ASP A 565 -7.92 -5.67 -27.33
C ASP A 565 -8.21 -4.94 -26.01
N VAL A 566 -7.78 -5.55 -24.91
CA VAL A 566 -7.88 -4.96 -23.57
C VAL A 566 -7.02 -3.68 -23.44
N HIS A 567 -6.00 -3.55 -24.28
CA HIS A 567 -5.06 -2.41 -24.30
C HIS A 567 -5.42 -1.40 -25.42
N TYR A 568 -6.66 -0.90 -25.41
CA TYR A 568 -7.05 0.14 -26.36
C TYR A 568 -6.11 1.36 -26.29
N LYS A 569 -5.88 2.02 -27.42
CA LYS A 569 -4.78 2.98 -27.57
C LYS A 569 -5.14 4.42 -27.22
N ASP A 570 -6.41 4.77 -27.14
CA ASP A 570 -6.85 6.15 -26.85
C ASP A 570 -6.88 6.43 -25.36
N LYS A 571 -5.70 6.74 -24.79
CA LYS A 571 -5.51 6.99 -23.35
C LYS A 571 -5.69 8.46 -22.94
N LYS A 572 -5.65 9.39 -23.90
CA LYS A 572 -5.72 10.82 -23.61
C LYS A 572 -6.98 11.22 -22.86
N PRO A 573 -8.20 10.82 -23.30
CA PRO A 573 -9.42 11.20 -22.59
C PRO A 573 -9.43 10.72 -21.13
N VAL A 574 -8.83 9.56 -20.83
CA VAL A 574 -8.77 9.02 -19.46
C VAL A 574 -7.92 9.92 -18.56
N GLY A 575 -6.71 10.28 -19.01
CA GLY A 575 -5.84 11.18 -18.25
C GLY A 575 -6.49 12.56 -18.01
N GLU A 576 -7.16 13.11 -19.05
CA GLU A 576 -7.86 14.39 -18.96
C GLU A 576 -9.08 14.33 -18.01
N ARG A 577 -9.84 13.22 -18.01
CA ARG A 577 -10.98 13.01 -17.09
C ARG A 577 -10.51 12.89 -15.64
N LEU A 578 -9.42 12.18 -15.39
CA LEU A 578 -8.82 12.12 -14.06
C LEU A 578 -8.31 13.51 -13.60
N ALA A 579 -7.67 14.27 -14.49
CA ALA A 579 -7.23 15.63 -14.18
C ALA A 579 -8.41 16.57 -13.88
N ARG A 580 -9.52 16.36 -14.54
CA ARG A 580 -10.76 17.13 -14.34
C ARG A 580 -11.35 16.89 -12.95
N LEU A 581 -11.32 15.64 -12.46
CA LEU A 581 -11.70 15.32 -11.07
C LEU A 581 -10.84 16.10 -10.07
N ALA A 582 -9.51 16.08 -10.24
CA ALA A 582 -8.59 16.81 -9.37
C ALA A 582 -8.80 18.32 -9.45
N LEU A 583 -8.87 18.89 -10.65
CA LEU A 583 -9.03 20.33 -10.85
C LEU A 583 -10.31 20.86 -10.21
N SER A 584 -11.42 20.14 -10.34
CA SER A 584 -12.69 20.53 -9.74
C SER A 584 -12.72 20.28 -8.22
N GLY A 585 -12.33 19.08 -7.76
CA GLY A 585 -12.46 18.68 -6.36
C GLY A 585 -11.40 19.29 -5.45
N ASP A 586 -10.13 19.23 -5.86
CA ASP A 586 -9.01 19.57 -4.98
C ASP A 586 -8.43 20.97 -5.25
N TYR A 587 -8.58 21.48 -6.48
CA TYR A 587 -7.99 22.77 -6.87
C TYR A 587 -9.01 23.88 -7.10
N GLY A 588 -10.33 23.61 -6.94
CA GLY A 588 -11.38 24.62 -6.93
C GLY A 588 -11.69 25.26 -8.29
N PHE A 589 -11.38 24.57 -9.39
CA PHE A 589 -11.79 25.02 -10.72
C PHE A 589 -13.29 24.80 -10.93
N ASP A 590 -13.97 25.75 -11.51
CA ASP A 590 -15.38 25.63 -11.90
C ASP A 590 -15.49 24.78 -13.18
N LEU A 591 -15.46 23.47 -13.00
CA LEU A 591 -15.51 22.45 -14.03
C LEU A 591 -16.50 21.37 -13.63
N VAL A 592 -17.28 20.84 -14.58
CA VAL A 592 -18.06 19.62 -14.36
C VAL A 592 -17.11 18.44 -14.19
N PRO A 593 -17.04 17.78 -13.02
CA PRO A 593 -15.97 16.83 -12.71
C PRO A 593 -16.11 15.50 -13.44
N SER A 594 -17.35 15.04 -13.68
CA SER A 594 -17.65 13.73 -14.25
C SER A 594 -18.77 13.79 -15.30
N GLY A 595 -18.94 12.71 -16.04
CA GLY A 595 -20.15 12.46 -16.81
C GLY A 595 -21.34 12.13 -15.90
N PRO A 596 -22.53 11.92 -16.47
CA PRO A 596 -23.73 11.58 -15.70
C PRO A 596 -23.53 10.31 -14.88
N LEU A 597 -23.64 10.42 -13.55
CA LEU A 597 -23.61 9.30 -12.61
C LEU A 597 -25.06 9.00 -12.19
N PHE A 598 -25.44 7.73 -12.26
CA PHE A 598 -26.78 7.31 -11.84
C PHE A 598 -27.09 7.74 -10.41
N LYS A 599 -28.23 8.42 -10.22
CA LYS A 599 -28.71 8.89 -8.92
C LYS A 599 -29.95 8.14 -8.46
N ALA A 600 -30.98 8.10 -9.28
CA ALA A 600 -32.23 7.42 -8.95
C ALA A 600 -33.02 7.05 -10.22
N ALA A 601 -33.88 6.04 -10.08
CA ALA A 601 -34.87 5.68 -11.11
C ALA A 601 -36.22 5.48 -10.43
N THR A 602 -37.27 6.09 -11.01
CA THR A 602 -38.64 6.02 -10.49
C THR A 602 -39.62 5.66 -11.62
N LYS A 603 -40.56 4.81 -11.24
CA LYS A 603 -41.67 4.44 -12.14
C LYS A 603 -42.76 5.49 -12.05
N VAL A 604 -43.24 5.96 -13.19
CA VAL A 604 -44.33 6.94 -13.30
C VAL A 604 -45.41 6.44 -14.21
N SER A 605 -46.66 6.78 -13.94
CA SER A 605 -47.74 6.51 -14.91
C SER A 605 -47.71 7.56 -16.01
N ALA A 606 -47.94 7.17 -17.27
CA ALA A 606 -47.98 8.09 -18.39
C ALA A 606 -48.97 9.25 -18.20
N ALA A 607 -50.04 9.02 -17.42
CA ALA A 607 -51.01 10.04 -17.05
C ALA A 607 -50.47 11.15 -16.15
N SER A 608 -49.46 10.87 -15.33
CA SER A 608 -48.88 11.87 -14.40
C SER A 608 -47.86 12.83 -15.03
N LEU A 609 -47.32 12.48 -16.21
CA LEU A 609 -46.41 13.35 -16.97
C LEU A 609 -47.14 14.35 -17.85
N SER A 610 -48.36 14.02 -18.34
CA SER A 610 -49.18 14.92 -19.14
C SER A 610 -49.74 16.12 -18.36
N LEU A 611 -49.72 16.10 -17.02
CA LEU A 611 -50.19 17.19 -16.15
C LEU A 611 -49.15 18.31 -15.95
N ARG A 612 -47.95 18.22 -16.50
CA ARG A 612 -46.90 19.25 -16.41
C ARG A 612 -46.62 20.05 -17.68
N ASP A 613 -47.44 19.87 -18.74
CA ASP A 613 -47.36 20.74 -19.90
C ASP A 613 -47.88 22.15 -19.57
N PRO A 614 -47.16 23.22 -19.99
CA PRO A 614 -47.63 24.59 -19.76
C PRO A 614 -48.97 24.81 -20.45
N ILE A 615 -49.87 25.45 -19.72
CA ILE A 615 -51.19 25.87 -20.20
C ILE A 615 -51.03 26.57 -21.56
N ARG A 616 -51.50 25.96 -22.63
CA ARG A 616 -51.61 26.65 -23.91
C ARG A 616 -52.66 27.77 -23.77
N GLU A 617 -52.32 28.96 -24.23
CA GLU A 617 -53.05 30.22 -24.09
C GLU A 617 -54.52 30.25 -24.65
N ASN A 618 -55.10 29.13 -24.97
CA ASN A 618 -56.44 29.11 -25.59
C ASN A 618 -57.47 28.17 -24.90
N GLY A 619 -57.46 28.10 -23.60
CA GLY A 619 -58.63 27.72 -22.79
C GLY A 619 -59.52 26.53 -23.16
N ARG A 620 -59.13 25.64 -24.12
CA ARG A 620 -59.86 24.41 -24.42
C ARG A 620 -59.19 23.21 -23.80
N ARG A 621 -59.84 22.58 -22.82
CA ARG A 621 -59.50 21.23 -22.35
C ARG A 621 -59.69 20.26 -23.51
N SER A 622 -58.63 19.58 -23.93
CA SER A 622 -58.76 18.39 -24.76
C SER A 622 -59.43 17.28 -23.93
N GLU A 623 -60.38 16.58 -24.53
CA GLU A 623 -61.01 15.42 -23.91
C GLU A 623 -59.95 14.39 -23.52
N PRO A 624 -60.15 13.67 -22.40
CA PRO A 624 -59.22 12.61 -21.99
C PRO A 624 -59.22 11.51 -23.05
N LEU A 625 -58.09 11.18 -23.60
CA LEU A 625 -57.90 9.99 -24.43
C LEU A 625 -58.37 8.74 -23.68
N PRO A 626 -59.00 7.75 -24.34
CA PRO A 626 -59.54 6.56 -23.69
C PRO A 626 -58.43 5.81 -22.94
N SER A 627 -58.73 5.45 -21.68
CA SER A 627 -57.88 4.68 -20.78
C SER A 627 -57.69 3.24 -21.31
N SER A 628 -56.76 3.03 -22.21
CA SER A 628 -56.36 1.70 -22.62
C SER A 628 -54.84 1.67 -22.86
N SER A 629 -54.19 1.07 -21.94
CA SER A 629 -52.82 0.60 -21.78
C SER A 629 -52.00 1.46 -20.80
N SER A 630 -51.88 0.99 -19.57
CA SER A 630 -50.97 1.53 -18.58
C SER A 630 -49.53 1.13 -18.91
N ILE A 631 -48.95 1.81 -19.92
CA ILE A 631 -47.48 1.75 -20.08
C ILE A 631 -46.90 2.64 -18.99
N HIS A 632 -46.10 2.06 -18.14
CA HIS A 632 -45.36 2.83 -17.14
C HIS A 632 -44.05 3.32 -17.77
N GLU A 633 -43.79 4.60 -17.66
CA GLU A 633 -42.48 5.17 -17.99
C GLU A 633 -41.56 5.10 -16.78
N VAL A 634 -40.25 5.09 -17.03
CA VAL A 634 -39.21 5.14 -16.01
C VAL A 634 -38.44 6.44 -16.16
N VAL A 635 -38.44 7.25 -15.10
CA VAL A 635 -37.64 8.48 -15.05
C VAL A 635 -36.32 8.17 -14.35
N VAL A 636 -35.20 8.42 -15.02
CA VAL A 636 -33.84 8.26 -14.48
C VAL A 636 -33.22 9.64 -14.28
N THR A 637 -32.67 9.88 -13.09
CA THR A 637 -31.97 11.12 -12.76
C THR A 637 -30.49 10.82 -12.51
N PHE A 638 -29.67 11.84 -12.72
CA PHE A 638 -28.22 11.74 -12.65
C PHE A 638 -27.64 12.87 -11.80
N GLU A 639 -26.52 12.60 -11.13
CA GLU A 639 -25.57 13.63 -10.77
C GLU A 639 -24.82 14.06 -12.03
N TYR A 640 -24.46 15.33 -12.14
CA TYR A 640 -23.80 15.91 -13.33
C TYR A 640 -24.61 15.74 -14.63
N GLY A 641 -25.96 15.72 -14.51
CA GLY A 641 -26.88 15.51 -15.63
C GLY A 641 -27.26 16.77 -16.43
N ASP A 642 -26.62 17.89 -16.20
CA ASP A 642 -26.92 19.13 -16.90
C ASP A 642 -26.61 19.02 -18.41
N GLY A 643 -27.62 19.36 -19.26
CA GLY A 643 -27.47 19.37 -20.72
C GLY A 643 -27.22 17.99 -21.33
N LEU A 644 -27.96 16.98 -20.84
CA LEU A 644 -27.94 15.62 -21.42
C LEU A 644 -28.17 15.62 -22.91
N LYS A 645 -27.38 14.85 -23.66
CA LYS A 645 -27.46 14.70 -25.10
C LYS A 645 -26.84 13.39 -25.58
N ALA A 646 -27.10 12.99 -26.81
CA ALA A 646 -26.35 11.96 -27.49
C ALA A 646 -24.99 12.50 -27.93
N SER A 647 -23.90 11.74 -27.70
CA SER A 647 -22.54 12.07 -28.19
C SER A 647 -22.42 11.85 -29.71
N SER A 648 -23.28 11.01 -30.30
CA SER A 648 -23.33 10.69 -31.72
C SER A 648 -24.75 10.38 -32.13
N GLY A 649 -25.12 10.73 -33.36
CA GLY A 649 -26.49 10.57 -33.83
C GLY A 649 -27.49 11.54 -33.20
N THR A 650 -28.79 11.29 -33.37
CA THR A 650 -29.88 12.11 -32.85
C THR A 650 -30.57 11.49 -31.63
N GLU A 651 -30.37 10.21 -31.40
CA GLU A 651 -31.04 9.44 -30.35
C GLU A 651 -30.05 8.93 -29.30
N VAL A 652 -30.49 8.94 -28.04
CA VAL A 652 -29.76 8.31 -26.95
C VAL A 652 -30.06 6.82 -26.94
N VAL A 653 -28.99 6.00 -26.95
CA VAL A 653 -29.10 4.54 -27.00
C VAL A 653 -28.37 3.93 -25.81
N GLY A 654 -28.64 2.64 -25.52
CA GLY A 654 -27.98 1.87 -24.49
C GLY A 654 -28.80 1.66 -23.23
N PHE A 655 -30.05 2.15 -23.18
CA PHE A 655 -30.99 1.85 -22.10
C PHE A 655 -31.80 0.59 -22.38
N GLU A 656 -32.06 -0.19 -21.34
CA GLU A 656 -32.93 -1.36 -21.37
C GLU A 656 -33.77 -1.43 -20.09
N LEU A 657 -35.01 -1.93 -20.28
CA LEU A 657 -35.97 -2.19 -19.20
C LEU A 657 -36.29 -3.68 -19.13
N ALA A 658 -36.63 -4.15 -17.94
CA ALA A 658 -37.18 -5.50 -17.76
C ALA A 658 -38.33 -5.48 -16.74
N GLY A 659 -39.23 -6.43 -16.87
CA GLY A 659 -40.27 -6.77 -15.90
C GLY A 659 -39.73 -7.69 -14.78
N LYS A 660 -40.66 -8.30 -14.02
CA LYS A 660 -40.34 -9.32 -13.01
C LYS A 660 -39.70 -10.58 -13.59
N ASP A 661 -39.87 -10.80 -14.88
CA ASP A 661 -39.28 -11.91 -15.63
C ASP A 661 -37.79 -11.76 -15.90
N MET A 662 -37.23 -10.55 -15.64
CA MET A 662 -35.84 -10.19 -15.90
C MET A 662 -35.42 -10.32 -17.37
N LEU A 663 -36.37 -10.30 -18.30
CA LEU A 663 -36.12 -10.24 -19.74
C LEU A 663 -35.92 -8.77 -20.15
N TYR A 664 -34.69 -8.41 -20.51
CA TYR A 664 -34.34 -7.03 -20.86
C TYR A 664 -34.63 -6.73 -22.31
N HIS A 665 -35.34 -5.62 -22.52
CA HIS A 665 -35.70 -5.08 -23.85
C HIS A 665 -35.18 -3.66 -24.00
N LYS A 666 -34.80 -3.29 -25.21
CA LYS A 666 -34.35 -1.92 -25.51
C LYS A 666 -35.44 -0.93 -25.13
N ALA A 667 -35.04 0.15 -24.53
CA ALA A 667 -35.97 1.24 -24.20
C ALA A 667 -35.80 2.42 -25.15
N THR A 668 -36.92 3.00 -25.53
CA THR A 668 -36.95 4.32 -26.18
C THR A 668 -36.64 5.37 -25.12
N CYS A 669 -35.75 6.30 -25.46
CA CYS A 669 -35.26 7.31 -24.58
C CYS A 669 -35.71 8.71 -25.02
N ARG A 670 -36.34 9.46 -24.13
CA ARG A 670 -36.66 10.86 -24.31
C ARG A 670 -35.91 11.68 -23.26
N LEU A 671 -35.22 12.72 -23.70
CA LEU A 671 -34.57 13.67 -22.81
C LEU A 671 -35.57 14.69 -22.28
N ASP A 672 -35.52 14.98 -20.96
CA ASP A 672 -36.40 15.95 -20.31
C ASP A 672 -35.56 16.76 -19.27
N GLY A 673 -34.88 17.79 -19.78
CA GLY A 673 -33.93 18.59 -18.98
C GLY A 673 -32.71 17.81 -18.57
N ASP A 674 -32.55 17.62 -17.28
CA ASP A 674 -31.43 16.90 -16.61
C ASP A 674 -31.73 15.42 -16.35
N ARG A 675 -32.81 14.88 -16.93
CA ARG A 675 -33.25 13.50 -16.71
C ARG A 675 -33.63 12.81 -18.02
N VAL A 676 -33.76 11.51 -17.92
CA VAL A 676 -34.13 10.62 -19.03
C VAL A 676 -35.45 9.96 -18.69
N VAL A 677 -36.37 9.95 -19.65
CA VAL A 677 -37.65 9.25 -19.59
C VAL A 677 -37.60 8.06 -20.55
N LEU A 678 -37.81 6.87 -20.03
CA LEU A 678 -37.69 5.59 -20.73
C LEU A 678 -39.04 4.89 -20.86
N SER A 679 -39.28 4.26 -22.00
CA SER A 679 -40.41 3.36 -22.20
C SER A 679 -40.01 2.20 -23.14
N SER A 680 -40.71 1.07 -23.02
CA SER A 680 -40.57 -0.05 -23.93
C SER A 680 -41.96 -0.69 -24.18
N PRO A 681 -42.35 -0.91 -25.42
CA PRO A 681 -43.65 -1.57 -25.72
C PRO A 681 -43.71 -3.01 -25.23
N GLU A 682 -42.53 -3.67 -25.10
CA GLU A 682 -42.40 -5.04 -24.62
C GLU A 682 -42.51 -5.12 -23.09
N VAL A 683 -42.24 -4.02 -22.35
CA VAL A 683 -42.20 -3.98 -20.89
C VAL A 683 -43.27 -3.06 -20.33
N LYS A 684 -44.50 -3.59 -20.19
CA LYS A 684 -45.64 -2.80 -19.67
C LYS A 684 -45.46 -2.38 -18.21
N ASN A 685 -44.78 -3.18 -17.43
CA ASN A 685 -44.58 -2.97 -15.98
C ASN A 685 -43.10 -3.13 -15.60
N PRO A 686 -42.28 -2.09 -15.85
CA PRO A 686 -40.84 -2.16 -15.58
C PRO A 686 -40.56 -2.34 -14.10
N VAL A 687 -39.57 -3.18 -13.78
CA VAL A 687 -39.06 -3.49 -12.46
C VAL A 687 -37.55 -3.21 -12.40
N TYR A 688 -36.89 -3.35 -13.54
CA TYR A 688 -35.44 -3.13 -13.65
C TYR A 688 -35.17 -2.15 -14.80
N VAL A 689 -34.14 -1.34 -14.60
CA VAL A 689 -33.53 -0.47 -15.60
C VAL A 689 -32.03 -0.61 -15.58
N ARG A 690 -31.42 -0.64 -16.78
CA ARG A 690 -29.96 -0.63 -16.91
C ARG A 690 -29.50 0.22 -18.08
N TYR A 691 -28.25 0.67 -18.02
CA TYR A 691 -27.64 1.49 -19.08
C TYR A 691 -26.21 0.99 -19.36
N ALA A 692 -25.82 1.04 -20.65
CA ALA A 692 -24.48 0.63 -21.12
C ALA A 692 -24.11 -0.80 -20.67
N TRP A 693 -25.09 -1.73 -20.70
CA TRP A 693 -24.93 -3.07 -20.11
C TRP A 693 -24.26 -4.08 -21.05
N GLU A 694 -24.05 -3.72 -22.30
CA GLU A 694 -23.27 -4.56 -23.21
C GLU A 694 -21.78 -4.54 -22.78
N PRO A 695 -21.07 -5.68 -22.84
CA PRO A 695 -19.63 -5.73 -22.51
C PRO A 695 -18.82 -4.74 -23.36
N TYR A 696 -19.01 -4.73 -24.69
CA TYR A 696 -18.56 -3.69 -25.60
C TYR A 696 -19.76 -2.81 -25.97
N THR A 697 -19.93 -1.72 -25.26
CA THR A 697 -21.12 -0.87 -25.38
C THR A 697 -21.00 0.20 -26.46
N ARG A 698 -22.15 0.56 -27.07
CA ARG A 698 -22.32 1.71 -27.96
C ARG A 698 -23.20 2.80 -27.33
N ALA A 699 -23.39 2.73 -26.01
CA ALA A 699 -24.14 3.72 -25.26
C ALA A 699 -23.49 5.11 -25.41
N ASN A 700 -24.34 6.13 -25.64
CA ASN A 700 -23.87 7.44 -26.12
C ASN A 700 -24.41 8.63 -25.31
N LEU A 701 -24.96 8.42 -24.12
CA LEU A 701 -25.39 9.51 -23.25
C LEU A 701 -24.23 10.29 -22.71
N VAL A 702 -24.23 11.60 -22.90
CA VAL A 702 -23.25 12.54 -22.33
C VAL A 702 -23.93 13.75 -21.71
N ASN A 703 -23.25 14.49 -20.86
CA ASN A 703 -23.69 15.77 -20.33
C ASN A 703 -23.24 16.96 -21.20
N SER A 704 -23.51 18.20 -20.76
CA SER A 704 -23.12 19.44 -21.44
C SER A 704 -21.60 19.52 -21.70
N ALA A 705 -20.76 18.96 -20.80
CA ALA A 705 -19.31 18.90 -20.93
C ALA A 705 -18.82 17.81 -21.90
N GLY A 706 -19.74 17.02 -22.51
CA GLY A 706 -19.39 15.91 -23.40
C GLY A 706 -18.80 14.70 -22.70
N LEU A 707 -18.95 14.59 -21.38
CA LEU A 707 -18.44 13.47 -20.60
C LEU A 707 -19.47 12.32 -20.59
N PRO A 708 -19.04 11.05 -20.73
CA PRO A 708 -19.94 9.90 -20.86
C PRO A 708 -20.59 9.50 -19.56
N ALA A 709 -21.83 9.02 -19.65
CA ALA A 709 -22.55 8.45 -18.52
C ALA A 709 -21.97 7.07 -18.12
N SER A 710 -21.94 6.80 -16.81
CA SER A 710 -21.47 5.52 -16.29
C SER A 710 -22.47 4.38 -16.52
N THR A 711 -21.96 3.16 -16.65
CA THR A 711 -22.77 1.94 -16.60
C THR A 711 -23.51 1.82 -15.27
N PHE A 712 -24.79 1.41 -15.30
CA PHE A 712 -25.55 1.11 -14.09
C PHE A 712 -26.64 0.06 -14.29
N LEU A 713 -27.02 -0.59 -13.20
CA LEU A 713 -28.21 -1.44 -13.05
C LEU A 713 -28.96 -1.00 -11.79
N CYS A 714 -30.27 -0.85 -11.89
CA CYS A 714 -31.12 -0.48 -10.77
C CYS A 714 -32.42 -1.28 -10.76
N THR A 715 -32.86 -1.67 -9.55
CA THR A 715 -34.22 -2.16 -9.27
C THR A 715 -35.08 -0.95 -8.92
N LEU A 716 -36.19 -0.80 -9.62
CA LEU A 716 -37.13 0.30 -9.40
C LEU A 716 -37.85 0.12 -8.05
N LEU A 717 -37.82 1.13 -7.21
CA LEU A 717 -38.62 1.19 -6.00
C LEU A 717 -40.09 1.35 -6.37
N PHE A 718 -40.95 0.59 -5.73
CA PHE A 718 -42.42 0.64 -5.89
C PHE A 718 -43.03 1.85 -5.18
#